data_7d57d738456ea6c260c4baead0bd5b86
#
_entry.id   7d57d738456ea6c260c4baead0bd5b86
#
_cell.length_a   1.000
_cell.length_b   1.000
_cell.length_c   1.000
_cell.angle_alpha   90.00
_cell.angle_beta   90.00
_cell.angle_gamma   90.00
#
_symmetry.space_group_name_H-M   'P 1'
#
loop_
_entity.id
_entity.type
_entity.pdbx_description
1 polymer ?
#
loop_
_entity_poly.entity_id
_entity_poly.type
_entity_poly.pdbx_seq_one_letter_code
_entity_poly.pdbx_strand_id
1 'polypeptide(L)'
;MSWLHGAATRFKLFFAARATEQRIDSELEFHITMETERLVRDFGLDAAEARRRALATFGGQQQHREVLRHGRGTAWLSALSLDAKLGLRMLAKYPGLTAVGVLAVSIAVAVGTLAYIAAAAISSPTLPLDEGDRVVAIGNRDIERNQDVNNTHLHSLDVWRGLRTVDDLGAYRLAQRNVIPPGHAPVSMFVAEMTASAFRLARTAPIRGRYFTDEDEREGAPDIAVIGSDAWQRLFDGRADVVGSVMQLGTTPYTIIGVMPPGFAFPFNNEIWTPLRLSASAFQPGEAPPLLVIGRLAPDVSLADAQRELTMVAPRVAEFIPSRAEFVRPFVMPYTSAFFRGEIGGMGYGSLAQRAQVIVILLLLVITTNVAVLVYARTASRAGEMAVRTALGASRGRIVAQLFMEALVLSVVASIVGLVIAYFATRQAAGILQLVLGRSLPYWIRLEVTPGVALYVAGLAVFAAMIIGAIPGLKATRHRVAATLKGVSGNASMRLGRTWTVLLVAQVAISVAVLPIAQLGTRAYLSLALTDFASPMTSYTVIARPQLDQSADAFSPAGEVRRARRTRYLMSLDELERRLEEGGGVRVLRMSASPDEENYMQIEVDTIQVSDTAWKFGPTVRIANVGADYFEAFEIRLLAGRTFIGNDSSLGAHNIIVNQAFANRFFENGNALGKRVRRLSDTWINGVRQESREPWWEIVGIVDEYPKVPTRNPYPKAYLPLRVDEPFAITLAVHSPGVPPSIAAERVRSIALAVDPTLRLGPVRSLEDRLEDGLKAEKLGILSLVLVTVSVVLLSTAGMYALVSFTVTRRRREIGIRSALGAGSGRVLLGILSGAMWQLGTGVALGVVGAPIIATIAGNSSTTRELVESGLVLIATMVVVGLLATIGPARRALRVHPTEALRAE
;
A
#
# COMPACT_ATOMS: atom_id res chain seq x y z
N MET A 1 -16.63 -11.01 35.90
CA MET A 1 -17.67 -9.94 35.87
C MET A 1 -17.44 -8.79 36.87
N SER A 2 -16.81 -8.97 38.01
CA SER A 2 -16.55 -7.91 39.00
C SER A 2 -15.59 -6.81 38.52
N TRP A 3 -14.59 -7.13 37.72
CA TRP A 3 -13.60 -6.17 37.22
C TRP A 3 -14.19 -5.18 36.19
N LEU A 4 -15.05 -5.66 35.28
CA LEU A 4 -15.75 -4.80 34.31
C LEU A 4 -16.72 -3.81 34.96
N HIS A 5 -17.42 -4.24 36.03
CA HIS A 5 -18.28 -3.37 36.85
C HIS A 5 -17.47 -2.27 37.56
N GLY A 6 -16.28 -2.62 38.09
CA GLY A 6 -15.37 -1.67 38.69
C GLY A 6 -14.81 -0.65 37.66
N ALA A 7 -14.52 -1.08 36.41
CA ALA A 7 -14.06 -0.20 35.35
C ALA A 7 -15.16 0.74 34.86
N ALA A 8 -16.38 0.24 34.68
CA ALA A 8 -17.55 1.07 34.28
C ALA A 8 -17.93 2.14 35.33
N THR A 9 -17.85 1.78 36.59
CA THR A 9 -18.09 2.72 37.70
C THR A 9 -17.01 3.81 37.75
N ARG A 10 -15.75 3.43 37.51
CA ARG A 10 -14.62 4.37 37.45
C ARG A 10 -14.71 5.30 36.23
N PHE A 11 -15.21 4.80 35.10
CA PHE A 11 -15.44 5.60 33.89
C PHE A 11 -16.57 6.62 34.07
N LYS A 12 -17.68 6.23 34.74
CA LYS A 12 -18.78 7.17 35.12
C LYS A 12 -18.29 8.28 36.06
N LEU A 13 -17.37 7.97 36.98
CA LEU A 13 -16.78 8.96 37.91
C LEU A 13 -15.88 9.99 37.19
N PHE A 14 -15.32 9.63 36.01
CA PHE A 14 -14.54 10.57 35.19
C PHE A 14 -15.40 11.72 34.64
N PHE A 15 -16.60 11.44 34.14
CA PHE A 15 -17.53 12.45 33.65
C PHE A 15 -18.23 13.21 34.78
N ALA A 16 -18.28 12.62 35.97
CA ALA A 16 -18.84 13.24 37.16
C ALA A 16 -17.81 13.99 38.04
N ALA A 17 -16.59 14.22 37.56
CA ALA A 17 -15.49 14.81 38.32
C ALA A 17 -15.84 16.15 38.97
N ARG A 18 -16.56 17.04 38.26
CA ARG A 18 -17.06 18.33 38.79
C ARG A 18 -18.09 18.15 39.93
N ALA A 19 -19.03 17.25 39.76
CA ALA A 19 -20.03 16.94 40.79
C ALA A 19 -19.40 16.29 42.04
N THR A 20 -18.33 15.50 41.84
CA THR A 20 -17.60 14.87 42.96
C THR A 20 -16.76 15.91 43.70
N GLU A 21 -16.13 16.87 43.04
CA GLU A 21 -15.44 17.99 43.70
C GLU A 21 -16.39 18.88 44.50
N GLN A 22 -17.53 19.22 43.95
CA GLN A 22 -18.58 19.97 44.66
C GLN A 22 -19.06 19.24 45.91
N ARG A 23 -19.21 17.91 45.86
CA ARG A 23 -19.57 17.10 47.06
C ARG A 23 -18.49 17.10 48.14
N ILE A 24 -17.21 17.02 47.74
CA ILE A 24 -16.09 17.10 48.69
C ILE A 24 -16.06 18.48 49.35
N ASP A 25 -16.28 19.56 48.60
CA ASP A 25 -16.30 20.92 49.12
C ASP A 25 -17.47 21.13 50.07
N SER A 26 -18.67 20.62 49.72
CA SER A 26 -19.85 20.71 50.62
C SER A 26 -19.70 19.88 51.90
N GLU A 27 -19.03 18.71 51.82
CA GLU A 27 -18.75 17.86 52.97
C GLU A 27 -17.74 18.50 53.94
N LEU A 28 -16.70 19.14 53.39
CA LEU A 28 -15.73 19.91 54.16
C LEU A 28 -16.35 21.13 54.81
N GLU A 29 -17.18 21.87 54.06
CA GLU A 29 -17.87 23.07 54.59
C GLU A 29 -18.89 22.70 55.65
N PHE A 30 -19.61 21.58 55.50
CA PHE A 30 -20.48 21.03 56.53
C PHE A 30 -19.74 20.73 57.85
N HIS A 31 -18.60 20.05 57.78
CA HIS A 31 -17.80 19.74 58.96
C HIS A 31 -17.24 21.00 59.63
N ILE A 32 -16.78 22.00 58.86
CA ILE A 32 -16.27 23.26 59.40
C ILE A 32 -17.43 24.04 60.05
N THR A 33 -18.62 24.02 59.49
CA THR A 33 -19.80 24.69 60.00
C THR A 33 -20.26 24.04 61.28
N MET A 34 -20.35 22.72 61.36
CA MET A 34 -20.69 21.94 62.56
C MET A 34 -19.73 22.24 63.73
N GLU A 35 -18.43 22.27 63.47
CA GLU A 35 -17.42 22.55 64.49
C GLU A 35 -17.47 24.03 64.91
N THR A 36 -17.78 24.94 64.00
CA THR A 36 -18.01 26.38 64.34
C THR A 36 -19.20 26.53 65.22
N GLU A 37 -20.35 25.90 64.90
CA GLU A 37 -21.55 25.93 65.72
C GLU A 37 -21.34 25.31 67.13
N ARG A 38 -20.55 24.25 67.22
CA ARG A 38 -20.14 23.65 68.48
C ARG A 38 -19.32 24.57 69.34
N LEU A 39 -18.32 25.26 68.73
CA LEU A 39 -17.50 26.22 69.48
C LEU A 39 -18.26 27.43 69.91
N VAL A 40 -19.27 27.89 69.17
CA VAL A 40 -20.21 28.95 69.62
C VAL A 40 -21.05 28.47 70.79
N ARG A 41 -21.59 27.24 70.69
CA ARG A 41 -22.51 26.69 71.69
C ARG A 41 -21.82 26.34 73.02
N ASP A 42 -20.67 25.66 72.95
CA ASP A 42 -20.00 25.07 74.10
C ASP A 42 -19.09 26.09 74.84
N PHE A 43 -18.59 27.12 74.11
CA PHE A 43 -17.60 28.06 74.62
C PHE A 43 -18.04 29.53 74.51
N GLY A 44 -19.24 29.81 73.97
CA GLY A 44 -19.75 31.17 73.92
C GLY A 44 -18.94 32.14 73.05
N LEU A 45 -18.16 31.61 72.11
CA LEU A 45 -17.29 32.40 71.25
C LEU A 45 -18.11 33.17 70.21
N ASP A 46 -17.59 34.35 69.80
CA ASP A 46 -18.14 35.05 68.64
C ASP A 46 -17.99 34.19 67.36
N ALA A 47 -18.96 34.26 66.43
CA ALA A 47 -19.05 33.45 65.25
C ALA A 47 -17.79 33.52 64.38
N ALA A 48 -17.18 34.72 64.28
CA ALA A 48 -15.96 34.92 63.47
C ALA A 48 -14.73 34.32 64.19
N GLU A 49 -14.63 34.33 65.48
CA GLU A 49 -13.58 33.69 66.29
C GLU A 49 -13.73 32.17 66.31
N ALA A 50 -14.95 31.67 66.48
CA ALA A 50 -15.26 30.24 66.42
C ALA A 50 -14.89 29.66 65.07
N ARG A 51 -15.15 30.33 63.94
CA ARG A 51 -14.79 29.91 62.63
C ARG A 51 -13.27 29.94 62.43
N ARG A 52 -12.54 30.91 62.92
CA ARG A 52 -11.06 30.93 62.87
C ARG A 52 -10.45 29.76 63.64
N ARG A 53 -10.99 29.43 64.87
CA ARG A 53 -10.53 28.27 65.63
C ARG A 53 -10.90 26.94 65.01
N ALA A 54 -12.10 26.79 64.46
CA ALA A 54 -12.52 25.61 63.70
C ALA A 54 -11.62 25.37 62.52
N LEU A 55 -11.28 26.40 61.74
CA LEU A 55 -10.34 26.28 60.62
C LEU A 55 -8.90 25.96 61.07
N ALA A 56 -8.47 26.51 62.24
CA ALA A 56 -7.13 26.20 62.79
C ALA A 56 -7.05 24.78 63.34
N THR A 57 -8.12 24.25 63.95
CA THR A 57 -8.19 22.88 64.50
C THR A 57 -8.36 21.86 63.37
N PHE A 58 -9.10 22.21 62.32
CA PHE A 58 -9.31 21.36 61.13
C PHE A 58 -8.04 21.13 60.33
N GLY A 59 -7.05 22.01 60.43
CA GLY A 59 -5.81 21.92 59.67
C GLY A 59 -5.98 22.30 58.20
N GLY A 60 -4.97 22.07 57.38
CA GLY A 60 -4.99 22.48 55.98
C GLY A 60 -6.08 21.79 55.15
N GLN A 61 -7.11 22.59 54.74
CA GLN A 61 -8.20 22.08 53.90
C GLN A 61 -7.76 21.28 52.69
N GLN A 62 -6.61 21.61 52.13
CA GLN A 62 -6.04 20.87 50.99
C GLN A 62 -5.57 19.48 51.36
N GLN A 63 -5.07 19.32 52.59
CA GLN A 63 -4.60 18.04 53.10
C GLN A 63 -5.75 17.04 53.28
N HIS A 64 -6.85 17.50 53.81
CA HIS A 64 -8.08 16.70 53.97
C HIS A 64 -8.74 16.38 52.62
N ARG A 65 -8.72 17.31 51.67
CA ARG A 65 -9.15 17.05 50.28
C ARG A 65 -8.34 15.93 49.63
N GLU A 66 -7.02 15.90 49.82
CA GLU A 66 -6.14 14.83 49.30
C GLU A 66 -6.41 13.47 49.97
N VAL A 67 -6.64 13.45 51.27
CA VAL A 67 -6.97 12.22 52.02
C VAL A 67 -8.31 11.64 51.54
N LEU A 68 -9.35 12.47 51.34
CA LEU A 68 -10.64 12.04 50.82
C LEU A 68 -10.55 11.56 49.34
N ARG A 69 -9.69 12.18 48.51
CA ARG A 69 -9.42 11.74 47.18
C ARG A 69 -8.68 10.39 47.14
N HIS A 70 -7.75 10.16 48.05
CA HIS A 70 -7.05 8.86 48.16
C HIS A 70 -7.98 7.75 48.62
N GLY A 71 -8.86 7.99 49.61
CA GLY A 71 -9.81 7.01 50.12
C GLY A 71 -10.84 6.55 49.08
N ARG A 72 -11.20 7.44 48.12
CA ARG A 72 -12.17 7.14 47.03
C ARG A 72 -11.53 6.56 45.76
N GLY A 73 -10.21 6.34 45.70
CA GLY A 73 -9.52 5.74 44.57
C GLY A 73 -9.51 6.60 43.28
N THR A 74 -9.89 7.88 43.33
CA THR A 74 -9.93 8.81 42.18
C THR A 74 -8.67 9.68 42.06
N ALA A 75 -7.76 9.60 43.02
CA ALA A 75 -6.52 10.40 43.05
C ALA A 75 -5.64 10.19 41.82
N TRP A 76 -5.62 8.98 41.23
CA TRP A 76 -4.85 8.70 40.02
C TRP A 76 -5.46 9.37 38.77
N LEU A 77 -6.79 9.50 38.66
CA LEU A 77 -7.47 10.19 37.57
C LEU A 77 -7.22 11.70 37.55
N SER A 78 -7.31 12.32 38.74
CA SER A 78 -6.98 13.74 38.86
C SER A 78 -5.49 14.03 38.56
N ALA A 79 -4.61 13.12 38.99
CA ALA A 79 -3.21 13.16 38.65
C ALA A 79 -2.95 13.07 37.15
N LEU A 80 -3.62 12.12 36.46
CA LEU A 80 -3.55 11.96 35.02
C LEU A 80 -4.01 13.22 34.25
N SER A 81 -5.12 13.83 34.66
CA SER A 81 -5.63 15.06 34.04
C SER A 81 -4.65 16.23 34.18
N LEU A 82 -4.03 16.36 35.37
CA LEU A 82 -3.01 17.37 35.62
C LEU A 82 -1.76 17.14 34.78
N ASP A 83 -1.31 15.89 34.66
CA ASP A 83 -0.15 15.53 33.86
C ASP A 83 -0.42 15.75 32.36
N ALA A 84 -1.62 15.47 31.87
CA ALA A 84 -2.03 15.76 30.50
C ALA A 84 -2.03 17.28 30.20
N LYS A 85 -2.56 18.10 31.12
CA LYS A 85 -2.50 19.56 31.00
C LYS A 85 -1.06 20.08 31.01
N LEU A 86 -0.21 19.50 31.83
CA LEU A 86 1.23 19.81 31.87
C LEU A 86 1.88 19.42 30.55
N GLY A 87 1.56 18.25 30.00
CA GLY A 87 2.00 17.80 28.69
C GLY A 87 1.66 18.82 27.59
N LEU A 88 0.39 19.25 27.51
CA LEU A 88 -0.06 20.26 26.53
C LEU A 88 0.68 21.59 26.67
N ARG A 89 0.82 22.11 27.92
CA ARG A 89 1.60 23.33 28.17
C ARG A 89 3.06 23.18 27.74
N MET A 90 3.62 22.00 27.89
CA MET A 90 4.98 21.73 27.50
C MET A 90 5.16 21.69 25.98
N LEU A 91 4.17 21.19 25.24
CA LEU A 91 4.16 21.27 23.76
C LEU A 91 4.19 22.73 23.30
N ALA A 92 3.38 23.58 23.91
CA ALA A 92 3.34 25.02 23.58
C ALA A 92 4.63 25.78 23.98
N LYS A 93 5.25 25.41 25.12
CA LYS A 93 6.45 26.08 25.63
C LYS A 93 7.70 25.82 24.78
N TYR A 94 7.75 24.71 24.05
CA TYR A 94 8.93 24.31 23.23
C TYR A 94 8.52 23.98 21.80
N PRO A 95 8.05 24.97 21.01
CA PRO A 95 7.40 24.75 19.74
C PRO A 95 8.31 24.05 18.71
N GLY A 96 9.61 24.38 18.68
CA GLY A 96 10.55 23.75 17.75
C GLY A 96 10.74 22.25 17.98
N LEU A 97 10.90 21.82 19.24
CA LEU A 97 11.02 20.40 19.57
C LEU A 97 9.69 19.67 19.33
N THR A 98 8.59 20.31 19.68
CA THR A 98 7.24 19.77 19.45
C THR A 98 6.97 19.58 17.96
N ALA A 99 7.26 20.58 17.14
CA ALA A 99 7.04 20.51 15.69
C ALA A 99 7.86 19.36 15.07
N VAL A 100 9.14 19.24 15.39
CA VAL A 100 10.00 18.14 14.89
C VAL A 100 9.51 16.78 15.37
N GLY A 101 9.18 16.66 16.67
CA GLY A 101 8.69 15.40 17.24
C GLY A 101 7.32 15.00 16.69
N VAL A 102 6.37 15.94 16.60
CA VAL A 102 5.03 15.70 16.03
C VAL A 102 5.15 15.33 14.54
N LEU A 103 5.87 16.12 13.75
CA LEU A 103 6.02 15.86 12.31
C LEU A 103 6.60 14.46 12.04
N ALA A 104 7.65 14.11 12.75
CA ALA A 104 8.31 12.83 12.54
C ALA A 104 7.45 11.64 12.97
N VAL A 105 6.82 11.70 14.14
CA VAL A 105 5.94 10.63 14.62
C VAL A 105 4.68 10.53 13.76
N SER A 106 4.13 11.67 13.27
CA SER A 106 2.96 11.65 12.40
C SER A 106 3.23 11.00 11.05
N ILE A 107 4.41 11.20 10.45
CA ILE A 107 4.81 10.51 9.22
C ILE A 107 4.90 9.00 9.47
N ALA A 108 5.54 8.57 10.55
CA ALA A 108 5.63 7.14 10.88
C ALA A 108 4.25 6.50 11.11
N VAL A 109 3.37 7.21 11.82
CA VAL A 109 1.99 6.75 12.06
C VAL A 109 1.20 6.71 10.76
N ALA A 110 1.32 7.71 9.88
CA ALA A 110 0.64 7.74 8.59
C ALA A 110 1.04 6.56 7.71
N VAL A 111 2.36 6.31 7.56
CA VAL A 111 2.89 5.18 6.78
C VAL A 111 2.44 3.85 7.40
N GLY A 112 2.49 3.72 8.73
CA GLY A 112 2.03 2.53 9.45
C GLY A 112 0.54 2.28 9.27
N THR A 113 -0.26 3.34 9.29
CA THR A 113 -1.71 3.28 9.09
C THR A 113 -2.05 2.82 7.66
N LEU A 114 -1.39 3.39 6.65
CA LEU A 114 -1.58 2.98 5.25
C LEU A 114 -1.20 1.52 5.03
N ALA A 115 -0.06 1.09 5.56
CA ALA A 115 0.38 -0.31 5.48
C ALA A 115 -0.60 -1.25 6.20
N TYR A 116 -1.16 -0.85 7.35
CA TYR A 116 -2.16 -1.65 8.06
C TYR A 116 -3.48 -1.73 7.27
N ILE A 117 -3.98 -0.61 6.72
CA ILE A 117 -5.20 -0.59 5.89
C ILE A 117 -5.03 -1.50 4.67
N ALA A 118 -3.91 -1.40 3.96
CA ALA A 118 -3.62 -2.26 2.82
C ALA A 118 -3.52 -3.74 3.22
N ALA A 119 -2.82 -4.05 4.32
CA ALA A 119 -2.70 -5.41 4.83
C ALA A 119 -4.05 -5.99 5.26
N ALA A 120 -4.88 -5.21 5.94
CA ALA A 120 -6.22 -5.63 6.39
C ALA A 120 -7.16 -5.87 5.19
N ALA A 121 -7.14 -4.98 4.19
CA ALA A 121 -7.94 -5.11 2.97
C ALA A 121 -7.60 -6.39 2.17
N ILE A 122 -6.35 -6.85 2.24
CA ILE A 122 -5.89 -8.05 1.54
C ILE A 122 -6.08 -9.33 2.39
N SER A 123 -5.77 -9.27 3.70
CA SER A 123 -5.75 -10.48 4.53
C SER A 123 -7.11 -10.90 5.07
N SER A 124 -8.04 -9.98 5.23
CA SER A 124 -9.35 -10.25 5.81
C SER A 124 -10.44 -9.41 5.14
N PRO A 125 -10.58 -9.50 3.81
CA PRO A 125 -11.59 -8.75 3.10
C PRO A 125 -12.99 -9.29 3.47
N THR A 126 -13.91 -8.41 3.86
CA THR A 126 -15.30 -8.75 4.19
C THR A 126 -16.20 -8.39 3.02
N LEU A 127 -17.04 -9.32 2.57
CA LEU A 127 -18.03 -9.05 1.55
C LEU A 127 -19.22 -8.29 2.18
N PRO A 128 -19.57 -7.08 1.71
CA PRO A 128 -20.65 -6.28 2.30
C PRO A 128 -22.04 -6.75 1.85
N LEU A 129 -22.34 -8.01 2.09
CA LEU A 129 -23.63 -8.66 1.87
C LEU A 129 -24.11 -9.27 3.20
N ASP A 130 -25.41 -9.57 3.27
CA ASP A 130 -25.97 -10.30 4.41
C ASP A 130 -25.28 -11.68 4.54
N GLU A 131 -24.73 -11.98 5.74
CA GLU A 131 -23.89 -13.16 5.97
C GLU A 131 -22.81 -13.37 4.89
N GLY A 132 -22.15 -12.27 4.46
CA GLY A 132 -21.19 -12.30 3.35
C GLY A 132 -19.94 -13.16 3.61
N ASP A 133 -19.64 -13.46 4.86
CA ASP A 133 -18.58 -14.38 5.29
C ASP A 133 -18.87 -15.86 4.94
N ARG A 134 -20.14 -16.23 4.75
CA ARG A 134 -20.56 -17.55 4.26
C ARG A 134 -20.51 -17.69 2.74
N VAL A 135 -20.27 -16.60 2.01
CA VAL A 135 -20.16 -16.65 0.53
C VAL A 135 -18.77 -17.14 0.13
N VAL A 136 -18.78 -18.21 -0.66
CA VAL A 136 -17.58 -18.91 -1.09
C VAL A 136 -17.46 -18.99 -2.60
N ALA A 137 -16.23 -19.04 -3.09
CA ALA A 137 -15.90 -19.43 -4.45
C ALA A 137 -15.57 -20.91 -4.50
N ILE A 138 -16.09 -21.59 -5.51
CA ILE A 138 -15.84 -23.01 -5.79
C ILE A 138 -15.21 -23.11 -7.16
N GLY A 139 -14.16 -23.91 -7.28
CA GLY A 139 -13.47 -24.06 -8.55
C GLY A 139 -12.59 -25.29 -8.64
N ASN A 140 -11.99 -25.46 -9.80
CA ASN A 140 -11.04 -26.51 -10.09
C ASN A 140 -9.64 -25.91 -10.29
N ARG A 141 -8.60 -26.52 -9.71
CA ARG A 141 -7.22 -26.09 -9.85
C ARG A 141 -6.36 -27.21 -10.39
N ASP A 142 -5.61 -26.91 -11.39
CA ASP A 142 -4.50 -27.73 -11.86
C ASP A 142 -3.30 -27.48 -10.94
N ILE A 143 -2.95 -28.45 -10.11
CA ILE A 143 -1.88 -28.33 -9.12
C ILE A 143 -0.49 -28.32 -9.75
N GLU A 144 -0.32 -28.93 -10.91
CA GLU A 144 0.95 -28.95 -11.63
C GLU A 144 1.23 -27.59 -12.27
N ARG A 145 0.22 -27.02 -12.95
CA ARG A 145 0.31 -25.69 -13.60
C ARG A 145 0.13 -24.55 -12.62
N ASN A 146 -0.36 -24.83 -11.42
CA ASN A 146 -0.74 -23.83 -10.42
C ASN A 146 -1.76 -22.80 -10.97
N GLN A 147 -2.70 -23.25 -11.80
CA GLN A 147 -3.70 -22.41 -12.47
C GLN A 147 -5.11 -22.91 -12.22
N ASP A 148 -6.08 -21.99 -12.17
CA ASP A 148 -7.47 -22.33 -12.06
C ASP A 148 -8.05 -22.72 -13.43
N VAL A 149 -8.86 -23.79 -13.47
CA VAL A 149 -9.40 -24.41 -14.70
C VAL A 149 -10.88 -24.00 -14.86
N ASN A 150 -11.13 -22.72 -15.10
CA ASN A 150 -12.47 -22.12 -15.09
C ASN A 150 -13.36 -22.54 -16.30
N ASN A 151 -12.76 -23.00 -17.38
CA ASN A 151 -13.47 -23.48 -18.59
C ASN A 151 -14.17 -24.83 -18.42
N THR A 152 -13.98 -25.53 -17.31
CA THR A 152 -14.67 -26.77 -16.97
C THR A 152 -15.83 -26.57 -16.02
N HIS A 153 -15.99 -25.37 -15.49
CA HIS A 153 -16.97 -25.10 -14.45
C HIS A 153 -18.42 -25.26 -14.91
N LEU A 154 -18.71 -24.99 -16.18
CA LEU A 154 -20.05 -25.17 -16.72
C LEU A 154 -20.55 -26.62 -16.56
N HIS A 155 -19.71 -27.61 -16.83
CA HIS A 155 -20.02 -29.02 -16.67
C HIS A 155 -19.97 -29.47 -15.20
N SER A 156 -19.05 -28.89 -14.43
CA SER A 156 -18.90 -29.19 -13.01
C SER A 156 -20.06 -28.66 -12.16
N LEU A 157 -20.75 -27.63 -12.64
CA LEU A 157 -21.84 -26.94 -11.93
C LEU A 157 -22.97 -27.89 -11.52
N ASP A 158 -23.37 -28.82 -12.40
CA ASP A 158 -24.44 -29.77 -12.12
C ASP A 158 -24.04 -30.78 -11.05
N VAL A 159 -22.75 -31.19 -11.01
CA VAL A 159 -22.21 -32.04 -9.93
C VAL A 159 -22.21 -31.30 -8.61
N TRP A 160 -21.81 -30.03 -8.63
CA TRP A 160 -21.70 -29.20 -7.43
C TRP A 160 -23.05 -28.74 -6.88
N ARG A 161 -24.11 -28.66 -7.68
CA ARG A 161 -25.48 -28.42 -7.20
C ARG A 161 -25.99 -29.49 -6.26
N GLY A 162 -25.38 -30.67 -6.27
CA GLY A 162 -25.69 -31.78 -5.35
C GLY A 162 -24.99 -31.70 -4.00
N LEU A 163 -24.16 -30.71 -3.73
CA LEU A 163 -23.46 -30.53 -2.45
C LEU A 163 -24.48 -30.15 -1.34
N ARG A 164 -24.35 -30.80 -0.18
CA ARG A 164 -25.18 -30.52 0.99
C ARG A 164 -24.65 -29.42 1.88
N THR A 165 -23.35 -29.16 1.74
CA THR A 165 -22.65 -28.11 2.50
C THR A 165 -22.85 -26.72 1.92
N VAL A 166 -23.53 -26.60 0.76
CA VAL A 166 -23.77 -25.33 0.06
C VAL A 166 -25.27 -25.20 -0.20
N ASP A 167 -25.92 -24.19 0.39
CA ASP A 167 -27.37 -23.96 0.26
C ASP A 167 -27.76 -23.42 -1.11
N ASP A 168 -27.05 -22.35 -1.55
CA ASP A 168 -27.25 -21.69 -2.84
C ASP A 168 -25.99 -21.80 -3.66
N LEU A 169 -26.10 -22.23 -4.91
CA LEU A 169 -25.00 -22.31 -5.85
C LEU A 169 -25.38 -21.65 -7.17
N GLY A 170 -24.53 -20.76 -7.62
CA GLY A 170 -24.71 -20.08 -8.90
C GLY A 170 -23.38 -19.82 -9.59
N ALA A 171 -23.47 -19.38 -10.82
CA ALA A 171 -22.33 -19.05 -11.64
C ALA A 171 -22.48 -17.67 -12.30
N TYR A 172 -21.35 -17.06 -12.59
CA TYR A 172 -21.31 -15.81 -13.36
C TYR A 172 -20.06 -15.75 -14.23
N ARG A 173 -20.13 -14.88 -15.22
CA ARG A 173 -18.95 -14.43 -15.98
C ARG A 173 -19.00 -12.91 -16.15
N LEU A 174 -17.86 -12.30 -16.32
CA LEU A 174 -17.74 -10.88 -16.62
C LEU A 174 -17.53 -10.74 -18.13
N ALA A 175 -18.54 -10.25 -18.83
CA ALA A 175 -18.47 -9.97 -20.25
C ALA A 175 -18.29 -8.48 -20.47
N GLN A 176 -17.25 -8.11 -21.20
CA GLN A 176 -17.06 -6.70 -21.56
C GLN A 176 -17.90 -6.39 -22.81
N ARG A 177 -18.83 -5.45 -22.70
CA ARG A 177 -19.81 -5.09 -23.73
C ARG A 177 -19.84 -3.59 -24.00
N ASN A 178 -20.17 -3.19 -25.22
CA ASN A 178 -20.54 -1.81 -25.52
C ASN A 178 -21.99 -1.58 -25.05
N VAL A 179 -22.16 -0.74 -24.06
CA VAL A 179 -23.45 -0.27 -23.55
C VAL A 179 -23.79 1.01 -24.29
N ILE A 180 -24.93 1.02 -25.00
CA ILE A 180 -25.40 2.15 -25.77
C ILE A 180 -26.74 2.60 -25.17
N PRO A 181 -26.71 3.58 -24.24
CA PRO A 181 -27.91 4.15 -23.67
C PRO A 181 -28.63 5.02 -24.69
N PRO A 182 -29.95 5.19 -24.61
CA PRO A 182 -30.68 6.09 -25.49
C PRO A 182 -30.16 7.54 -25.39
N GLY A 183 -29.71 8.11 -26.51
CA GLY A 183 -29.24 9.52 -26.57
C GLY A 183 -27.86 9.77 -26.01
N HIS A 184 -27.12 8.76 -25.57
CA HIS A 184 -25.77 8.87 -25.04
C HIS A 184 -24.75 8.17 -25.93
N ALA A 185 -23.48 8.56 -25.79
CA ALA A 185 -22.38 7.88 -26.46
C ALA A 185 -22.18 6.46 -25.89
N PRO A 186 -21.74 5.49 -26.71
CA PRO A 186 -21.44 4.14 -26.25
C PRO A 186 -20.33 4.13 -25.18
N VAL A 187 -20.53 3.31 -24.16
CA VAL A 187 -19.58 3.13 -23.08
C VAL A 187 -19.21 1.65 -22.97
N SER A 188 -17.93 1.32 -23.06
CA SER A 188 -17.46 -0.05 -22.85
C SER A 188 -17.45 -0.36 -21.35
N MET A 189 -18.26 -1.34 -20.92
CA MET A 189 -18.43 -1.73 -19.53
C MET A 189 -18.38 -3.24 -19.34
N PHE A 190 -18.02 -3.66 -18.13
CA PHE A 190 -18.18 -5.04 -17.70
C PHE A 190 -19.63 -5.31 -17.29
N VAL A 191 -20.30 -6.17 -18.03
CA VAL A 191 -21.63 -6.70 -17.71
C VAL A 191 -21.44 -8.04 -16.99
N ALA A 192 -22.10 -8.22 -15.86
CA ALA A 192 -22.13 -9.51 -15.18
C ALA A 192 -23.26 -10.37 -15.78
N GLU A 193 -22.89 -11.38 -16.54
CA GLU A 193 -23.83 -12.42 -16.97
C GLU A 193 -23.86 -13.48 -15.87
N MET A 194 -24.99 -13.64 -15.18
CA MET A 194 -25.04 -14.49 -14.00
C MET A 194 -26.36 -15.27 -13.91
N THR A 195 -26.31 -16.41 -13.22
CA THR A 195 -27.51 -17.21 -12.94
C THR A 195 -28.41 -16.50 -11.92
N ALA A 196 -29.72 -16.77 -11.98
CA ALA A 196 -30.69 -16.25 -11.03
C ALA A 196 -30.35 -16.68 -9.59
N SER A 197 -29.85 -17.91 -9.44
CA SER A 197 -29.34 -18.41 -8.16
C SER A 197 -28.17 -17.56 -7.64
N ALA A 198 -27.20 -17.19 -8.49
CA ALA A 198 -26.09 -16.31 -8.10
C ALA A 198 -26.58 -14.91 -7.73
N PHE A 199 -27.63 -14.41 -8.37
CA PHE A 199 -28.21 -13.12 -8.03
C PHE A 199 -28.96 -13.18 -6.67
N ARG A 200 -29.74 -14.24 -6.42
CA ARG A 200 -30.42 -14.49 -5.12
C ARG A 200 -29.43 -14.60 -3.96
N LEU A 201 -28.23 -15.12 -4.24
CA LEU A 201 -27.16 -15.27 -3.26
C LEU A 201 -26.76 -13.93 -2.60
N ALA A 202 -26.93 -12.81 -3.31
CA ALA A 202 -26.68 -11.48 -2.77
C ALA A 202 -27.71 -11.02 -1.72
N ARG A 203 -28.89 -11.63 -1.64
CA ARG A 203 -30.01 -11.31 -0.71
C ARG A 203 -30.38 -9.81 -0.68
N THR A 204 -30.19 -9.14 -1.80
CA THR A 204 -30.42 -7.69 -1.91
C THR A 204 -31.57 -7.44 -2.87
N ALA A 205 -32.64 -6.84 -2.41
CA ALA A 205 -33.79 -6.52 -3.24
C ALA A 205 -33.55 -5.28 -4.12
N PRO A 206 -34.06 -5.25 -5.36
CA PRO A 206 -34.00 -4.05 -6.19
C PRO A 206 -34.88 -2.95 -5.60
N ILE A 207 -34.50 -1.69 -5.82
CA ILE A 207 -35.28 -0.51 -5.37
C ILE A 207 -36.43 -0.21 -6.33
N ARG A 208 -36.37 -0.71 -7.60
CA ARG A 208 -37.40 -0.62 -8.61
C ARG A 208 -37.42 -1.90 -9.42
N GLY A 209 -38.64 -2.36 -9.84
CA GLY A 209 -38.78 -3.55 -10.66
C GLY A 209 -38.44 -4.85 -9.95
N ARG A 210 -37.86 -5.78 -10.69
CA ARG A 210 -37.47 -7.11 -10.21
C ARG A 210 -36.05 -7.49 -10.69
N TYR A 211 -35.46 -8.49 -10.09
CA TYR A 211 -34.29 -9.19 -10.63
C TYR A 211 -34.71 -10.44 -11.43
N PHE A 212 -33.72 -11.15 -12.04
CA PHE A 212 -34.10 -12.32 -12.90
C PHE A 212 -34.52 -13.52 -12.05
N THR A 213 -35.30 -14.36 -12.68
CA THR A 213 -35.77 -15.66 -12.20
C THR A 213 -35.14 -16.77 -13.05
N ASP A 214 -35.29 -18.02 -12.60
CA ASP A 214 -34.82 -19.19 -13.35
C ASP A 214 -35.52 -19.34 -14.72
N GLU A 215 -36.70 -18.70 -14.91
CA GLU A 215 -37.40 -18.65 -16.20
C GLU A 215 -36.71 -17.72 -17.20
N ASP A 216 -36.10 -16.65 -16.72
CA ASP A 216 -35.39 -15.69 -17.56
C ASP A 216 -34.06 -16.27 -18.12
N GLU A 217 -33.56 -17.39 -17.56
CA GLU A 217 -32.38 -18.10 -18.06
C GLU A 217 -32.68 -19.07 -19.21
N ARG A 218 -33.94 -19.40 -19.45
CA ARG A 218 -34.27 -20.36 -20.49
C ARG A 218 -33.90 -19.84 -21.88
N GLU A 219 -33.50 -20.75 -22.75
CA GLU A 219 -33.21 -20.43 -24.13
C GLU A 219 -34.49 -19.88 -24.81
N GLY A 220 -34.37 -18.74 -25.52
CA GLY A 220 -35.51 -18.05 -26.14
C GLY A 220 -36.30 -17.09 -25.22
N ALA A 221 -35.97 -16.97 -23.94
CA ALA A 221 -36.52 -15.93 -23.07
C ALA A 221 -36.14 -14.52 -23.55
N PRO A 222 -36.94 -13.48 -23.28
CA PRO A 222 -36.63 -12.10 -23.68
C PRO A 222 -35.30 -11.61 -23.14
N ASP A 223 -34.58 -10.80 -23.92
CA ASP A 223 -33.32 -10.16 -23.47
C ASP A 223 -33.63 -9.05 -22.48
N ILE A 224 -33.23 -9.29 -21.25
CA ILE A 224 -33.50 -8.43 -20.09
C ILE A 224 -32.22 -8.07 -19.35
N ALA A 225 -32.23 -6.91 -18.72
CA ALA A 225 -31.12 -6.45 -17.88
C ALA A 225 -31.61 -5.81 -16.59
N VAL A 226 -30.81 -5.93 -15.57
CA VAL A 226 -30.89 -5.17 -14.31
C VAL A 226 -29.74 -4.18 -14.28
N ILE A 227 -29.98 -2.97 -13.81
CA ILE A 227 -28.97 -1.91 -13.73
C ILE A 227 -28.75 -1.48 -12.28
N GLY A 228 -27.56 -0.98 -11.96
CA GLY A 228 -27.25 -0.38 -10.67
C GLY A 228 -27.74 1.07 -10.58
N SER A 229 -27.88 1.56 -9.37
CA SER A 229 -28.25 2.95 -9.11
C SER A 229 -27.32 3.95 -9.79
N ASP A 230 -26.00 3.65 -9.82
CA ASP A 230 -24.99 4.55 -10.41
C ASP A 230 -25.11 4.58 -11.94
N ALA A 231 -25.34 3.45 -12.60
CA ALA A 231 -25.64 3.37 -14.03
C ALA A 231 -26.96 4.07 -14.37
N TRP A 232 -28.00 3.89 -13.51
CA TRP A 232 -29.27 4.57 -13.69
C TRP A 232 -29.13 6.10 -13.67
N GLN A 233 -28.37 6.63 -12.71
CA GLN A 233 -28.13 8.08 -12.62
C GLN A 233 -27.27 8.61 -13.78
N ARG A 234 -26.21 7.89 -14.14
CA ARG A 234 -25.20 8.36 -15.11
C ARG A 234 -25.63 8.14 -16.56
N LEU A 235 -26.26 7.01 -16.88
CA LEU A 235 -26.57 6.60 -18.25
C LEU A 235 -28.04 6.86 -18.64
N PHE A 236 -28.90 7.08 -17.66
CA PHE A 236 -30.34 7.27 -17.87
C PHE A 236 -30.89 8.49 -17.12
N ASP A 237 -30.03 9.40 -16.65
CA ASP A 237 -30.36 10.68 -15.99
C ASP A 237 -31.34 10.53 -14.79
N GLY A 238 -31.33 9.35 -14.13
CA GLY A 238 -32.23 9.07 -13.01
C GLY A 238 -33.73 9.05 -13.33
N ARG A 239 -34.09 8.84 -14.59
CA ARG A 239 -35.49 8.86 -15.05
C ARG A 239 -36.35 7.85 -14.29
N ALA A 240 -37.56 8.27 -13.94
CA ALA A 240 -38.49 7.42 -13.18
C ALA A 240 -39.03 6.23 -13.97
N ASP A 241 -39.10 6.34 -15.29
CA ASP A 241 -39.61 5.39 -16.26
C ASP A 241 -38.54 4.45 -16.85
N VAL A 242 -37.39 4.29 -16.18
CA VAL A 242 -36.27 3.47 -16.68
C VAL A 242 -36.63 1.97 -16.76
N VAL A 243 -37.50 1.47 -15.86
CA VAL A 243 -37.97 0.08 -15.93
C VAL A 243 -38.94 -0.06 -17.10
N GLY A 244 -38.65 -1.00 -18.01
CA GLY A 244 -39.34 -1.16 -19.29
C GLY A 244 -38.67 -0.45 -20.46
N SER A 245 -37.72 0.44 -20.23
CA SER A 245 -36.92 1.06 -21.29
C SER A 245 -35.92 0.09 -21.89
N VAL A 246 -35.50 0.36 -23.12
CA VAL A 246 -34.56 -0.49 -23.87
C VAL A 246 -33.18 0.17 -23.92
N MET A 247 -32.13 -0.59 -23.64
CA MET A 247 -30.73 -0.24 -23.93
C MET A 247 -30.14 -1.27 -24.88
N GLN A 248 -29.13 -0.89 -25.64
CA GLN A 248 -28.38 -1.83 -26.48
C GLN A 248 -27.09 -2.29 -25.81
N LEU A 249 -26.84 -3.59 -25.85
CA LEU A 249 -25.55 -4.20 -25.53
C LEU A 249 -24.94 -4.74 -26.82
N GLY A 250 -24.03 -3.97 -27.41
CA GLY A 250 -23.58 -4.21 -28.78
C GLY A 250 -24.70 -4.00 -29.78
N THR A 251 -25.11 -5.08 -30.46
CA THR A 251 -26.23 -5.05 -31.40
C THR A 251 -27.56 -5.57 -30.82
N THR A 252 -27.56 -6.11 -29.60
CA THR A 252 -28.74 -6.77 -29.00
C THR A 252 -29.47 -5.78 -28.07
N PRO A 253 -30.80 -5.58 -28.29
CA PRO A 253 -31.58 -4.74 -27.40
C PRO A 253 -32.01 -5.51 -26.14
N TYR A 254 -31.75 -4.90 -24.96
CA TYR A 254 -32.11 -5.44 -23.65
C TYR A 254 -33.15 -4.55 -22.98
N THR A 255 -34.22 -5.16 -22.45
CA THR A 255 -35.24 -4.45 -21.66
C THR A 255 -34.79 -4.36 -20.20
N ILE A 256 -34.73 -3.17 -19.64
CA ILE A 256 -34.41 -2.96 -18.22
C ILE A 256 -35.59 -3.39 -17.37
N ILE A 257 -35.41 -4.38 -16.49
CA ILE A 257 -36.46 -4.91 -15.62
C ILE A 257 -36.34 -4.53 -14.15
N GLY A 258 -35.20 -3.97 -13.75
CA GLY A 258 -34.99 -3.59 -12.36
C GLY A 258 -33.78 -2.67 -12.15
N VAL A 259 -33.80 -2.01 -10.99
CA VAL A 259 -32.72 -1.11 -10.54
C VAL A 259 -32.26 -1.54 -9.15
N MET A 260 -30.97 -1.81 -8.99
CA MET A 260 -30.37 -2.19 -7.71
C MET A 260 -30.05 -0.96 -6.84
N PRO A 261 -30.02 -1.13 -5.51
CA PRO A 261 -29.73 -0.02 -4.59
C PRO A 261 -28.33 0.55 -4.76
N PRO A 262 -28.10 1.79 -4.29
CA PRO A 262 -26.77 2.42 -4.30
C PRO A 262 -25.71 1.56 -3.61
N GLY A 263 -24.53 1.46 -4.22
CA GLY A 263 -23.43 0.68 -3.69
C GLY A 263 -23.50 -0.82 -3.91
N PHE A 264 -24.57 -1.34 -4.55
CA PHE A 264 -24.62 -2.72 -4.99
C PHE A 264 -23.78 -2.90 -6.26
N ALA A 265 -22.73 -3.71 -6.17
CA ALA A 265 -21.81 -3.93 -7.29
C ALA A 265 -21.36 -5.40 -7.40
N PHE A 266 -22.05 -6.33 -6.70
CA PHE A 266 -21.81 -7.76 -6.77
C PHE A 266 -22.03 -8.29 -8.21
N PRO A 267 -21.24 -9.22 -8.72
CA PRO A 267 -20.23 -10.02 -8.05
C PRO A 267 -18.85 -9.33 -7.87
N PHE A 268 -18.52 -8.32 -8.67
CA PHE A 268 -17.15 -7.74 -8.63
C PHE A 268 -17.15 -6.21 -8.43
N ASN A 269 -17.49 -5.49 -9.47
CA ASN A 269 -17.72 -4.05 -9.49
C ASN A 269 -18.62 -3.74 -10.69
N ASN A 270 -19.79 -4.36 -10.71
CA ASN A 270 -20.68 -4.34 -11.85
C ASN A 270 -21.82 -3.38 -11.61
N GLU A 271 -22.25 -2.76 -12.69
CA GLU A 271 -23.39 -1.85 -12.70
C GLU A 271 -24.51 -2.34 -13.63
N ILE A 272 -24.26 -3.39 -14.42
CA ILE A 272 -25.23 -4.00 -15.33
C ILE A 272 -25.15 -5.51 -15.20
N TRP A 273 -26.29 -6.15 -15.12
CA TRP A 273 -26.44 -7.59 -14.98
C TRP A 273 -27.42 -8.13 -16.03
N THR A 274 -27.09 -9.28 -16.63
CA THR A 274 -27.93 -10.01 -17.56
C THR A 274 -28.00 -11.49 -17.19
N PRO A 275 -29.07 -12.23 -17.56
CA PRO A 275 -29.12 -13.66 -17.30
C PRO A 275 -28.03 -14.42 -18.03
N LEU A 276 -27.40 -15.39 -17.35
CA LEU A 276 -26.45 -16.31 -17.96
C LEU A 276 -27.19 -17.45 -18.67
N ARG A 277 -27.12 -17.46 -19.99
CA ARG A 277 -27.79 -18.45 -20.85
C ARG A 277 -26.75 -19.35 -21.52
N LEU A 278 -26.13 -20.24 -20.77
CA LEU A 278 -25.20 -21.22 -21.29
C LEU A 278 -25.64 -22.62 -20.90
N SER A 279 -25.81 -23.48 -21.91
CA SER A 279 -26.08 -24.90 -21.71
C SER A 279 -24.80 -25.74 -21.78
N ALA A 280 -24.59 -26.62 -20.81
CA ALA A 280 -23.45 -27.53 -20.82
C ALA A 280 -23.45 -28.44 -22.06
N SER A 281 -24.63 -28.79 -22.59
CA SER A 281 -24.78 -29.61 -23.80
C SER A 281 -24.26 -28.94 -25.08
N ALA A 282 -24.15 -27.61 -25.10
CA ALA A 282 -23.65 -26.86 -26.25
C ALA A 282 -22.11 -26.87 -26.38
N PHE A 283 -21.38 -27.33 -25.39
CA PHE A 283 -19.93 -27.27 -25.34
C PHE A 283 -19.30 -28.62 -24.99
N GLN A 284 -18.16 -28.93 -25.61
CA GLN A 284 -17.36 -30.03 -25.11
C GLN A 284 -16.68 -29.66 -23.79
N PRO A 285 -16.38 -30.63 -22.91
CA PRO A 285 -15.65 -30.37 -21.68
C PRO A 285 -14.31 -29.68 -21.96
N GLY A 286 -14.05 -28.56 -21.28
CA GLY A 286 -12.85 -27.75 -21.48
C GLY A 286 -12.93 -26.71 -22.61
N GLU A 287 -13.99 -26.71 -23.44
CA GLU A 287 -14.24 -25.69 -24.48
C GLU A 287 -15.26 -24.63 -24.07
N ALA A 288 -15.92 -24.82 -22.94
CA ALA A 288 -16.91 -23.85 -22.42
C ALA A 288 -16.25 -22.52 -22.04
N PRO A 289 -17.00 -21.41 -22.08
CA PRO A 289 -16.55 -20.13 -21.55
C PRO A 289 -16.11 -20.27 -20.09
N PRO A 290 -15.07 -19.54 -19.66
CA PRO A 290 -14.67 -19.56 -18.27
C PRO A 290 -15.76 -18.96 -17.38
N LEU A 291 -16.23 -19.73 -16.40
CA LEU A 291 -17.21 -19.33 -15.40
C LEU A 291 -16.56 -19.26 -14.02
N LEU A 292 -17.07 -18.35 -13.22
CA LEU A 292 -16.78 -18.28 -11.80
C LEU A 292 -18.01 -18.80 -11.05
N VAL A 293 -17.80 -19.78 -10.18
CA VAL A 293 -18.88 -20.42 -9.40
C VAL A 293 -18.80 -19.91 -7.96
N ILE A 294 -19.96 -19.50 -7.47
CA ILE A 294 -20.14 -18.96 -6.14
C ILE A 294 -21.25 -19.72 -5.42
N GLY A 295 -21.08 -19.91 -4.13
CA GLY A 295 -22.07 -20.56 -3.30
C GLY A 295 -22.16 -19.91 -1.94
N ARG A 296 -23.20 -20.26 -1.18
CA ARG A 296 -23.34 -19.90 0.22
C ARG A 296 -23.26 -21.16 1.06
N LEU A 297 -22.34 -21.23 2.00
CA LEU A 297 -22.27 -22.36 2.94
C LEU A 297 -23.57 -22.50 3.71
N ALA A 298 -23.98 -23.73 3.96
CA ALA A 298 -25.12 -24.02 4.83
C ALA A 298 -24.84 -23.50 6.26
N PRO A 299 -25.88 -23.22 7.08
CA PRO A 299 -25.71 -22.81 8.46
C PRO A 299 -24.82 -23.81 9.22
N ASP A 300 -23.94 -23.30 10.06
CA ASP A 300 -23.04 -24.08 10.91
C ASP A 300 -22.03 -25.01 10.18
N VAL A 301 -21.89 -24.86 8.84
CA VAL A 301 -20.92 -25.60 8.03
C VAL A 301 -19.62 -24.81 7.91
N SER A 302 -18.50 -25.46 8.17
CA SER A 302 -17.17 -24.85 7.98
C SER A 302 -16.65 -25.02 6.54
N LEU A 303 -15.69 -24.15 6.15
CA LEU A 303 -14.96 -24.32 4.87
C LEU A 303 -14.29 -25.71 4.76
N ALA A 304 -13.82 -26.27 5.88
CA ALA A 304 -13.19 -27.59 5.90
C ALA A 304 -14.19 -28.72 5.62
N ASP A 305 -15.44 -28.58 6.08
CA ASP A 305 -16.52 -29.53 5.80
C ASP A 305 -16.88 -29.50 4.31
N ALA A 306 -17.06 -28.29 3.76
CA ALA A 306 -17.33 -28.12 2.35
C ALA A 306 -16.20 -28.64 1.46
N GLN A 307 -14.93 -28.40 1.85
CA GLN A 307 -13.77 -28.94 1.13
C GLN A 307 -13.74 -30.47 1.16
N ARG A 308 -14.12 -31.11 2.28
CA ARG A 308 -14.19 -32.58 2.38
C ARG A 308 -15.26 -33.14 1.46
N GLU A 309 -16.47 -32.58 1.46
CA GLU A 309 -17.54 -33.02 0.56
C GLU A 309 -17.16 -32.78 -0.90
N LEU A 310 -16.60 -31.61 -1.23
CA LEU A 310 -16.14 -31.29 -2.57
C LEU A 310 -15.06 -32.28 -3.07
N THR A 311 -14.19 -32.72 -2.18
CA THR A 311 -13.15 -33.74 -2.50
C THR A 311 -13.79 -35.11 -2.78
N MET A 312 -14.89 -35.46 -2.13
CA MET A 312 -15.61 -36.72 -2.39
C MET A 312 -16.25 -36.75 -3.78
N VAL A 313 -16.72 -35.62 -4.29
CA VAL A 313 -17.30 -35.53 -5.63
C VAL A 313 -16.28 -35.26 -6.73
N ALA A 314 -15.00 -35.07 -6.38
CA ALA A 314 -13.91 -34.80 -7.32
C ALA A 314 -13.79 -35.83 -8.45
N PRO A 315 -13.94 -37.15 -8.25
CA PRO A 315 -13.88 -38.14 -9.33
C PRO A 315 -14.91 -37.88 -10.46
N ARG A 316 -16.14 -37.45 -10.08
CA ARG A 316 -17.19 -37.11 -11.05
C ARG A 316 -16.87 -35.85 -11.86
N VAL A 317 -16.21 -34.88 -11.22
CA VAL A 317 -15.74 -33.68 -11.91
C VAL A 317 -14.56 -33.99 -12.85
N ALA A 318 -13.72 -34.93 -12.45
CA ALA A 318 -12.57 -35.38 -13.25
C ALA A 318 -12.97 -36.06 -14.59
N GLU A 319 -14.19 -36.62 -14.69
CA GLU A 319 -14.75 -37.15 -15.94
C GLU A 319 -14.83 -36.10 -17.06
N PHE A 320 -14.99 -34.82 -16.69
CA PHE A 320 -14.97 -33.71 -17.65
C PHE A 320 -13.57 -33.23 -18.02
N ILE A 321 -12.51 -33.78 -17.38
CA ILE A 321 -11.13 -33.37 -17.61
C ILE A 321 -10.23 -34.62 -17.70
N PRO A 322 -10.53 -35.59 -18.55
CA PRO A 322 -9.89 -36.91 -18.51
C PRO A 322 -8.37 -36.84 -18.71
N SER A 323 -7.90 -35.92 -19.55
CA SER A 323 -6.48 -35.74 -19.81
C SER A 323 -5.67 -35.14 -18.64
N ARG A 324 -6.34 -34.60 -17.62
CA ARG A 324 -5.71 -33.91 -16.49
C ARG A 324 -6.29 -34.34 -15.14
N ALA A 325 -7.09 -35.37 -15.11
CA ALA A 325 -7.83 -35.81 -13.92
C ALA A 325 -6.95 -35.97 -12.67
N GLU A 326 -5.73 -36.46 -12.82
CA GLU A 326 -4.78 -36.66 -11.71
C GLU A 326 -4.21 -35.36 -11.13
N PHE A 327 -4.20 -34.27 -11.90
CA PHE A 327 -3.62 -32.98 -11.50
C PHE A 327 -4.68 -31.97 -11.05
N VAL A 328 -5.95 -32.16 -11.44
CA VAL A 328 -7.01 -31.23 -11.10
C VAL A 328 -7.60 -31.56 -9.72
N ARG A 329 -7.65 -30.53 -8.87
CA ARG A 329 -8.22 -30.62 -7.53
C ARG A 329 -9.30 -29.55 -7.36
N PRO A 330 -10.50 -29.91 -6.93
CA PRO A 330 -11.51 -28.93 -6.59
C PRO A 330 -11.13 -28.20 -5.29
N PHE A 331 -11.51 -26.95 -5.20
CA PHE A 331 -11.28 -26.13 -4.02
C PHE A 331 -12.50 -25.30 -3.66
N VAL A 332 -12.62 -24.98 -2.38
CA VAL A 332 -13.55 -23.98 -1.85
C VAL A 332 -12.78 -22.98 -0.98
N MET A 333 -13.11 -21.71 -1.13
CA MET A 333 -12.46 -20.62 -0.38
C MET A 333 -13.40 -19.44 -0.18
N PRO A 334 -13.15 -18.54 0.78
CA PRO A 334 -13.90 -17.30 0.88
C PRO A 334 -13.89 -16.56 -0.46
N TYR A 335 -15.05 -16.09 -0.89
CA TYR A 335 -15.21 -15.43 -2.19
C TYR A 335 -14.25 -14.26 -2.40
N THR A 336 -14.10 -13.43 -1.36
CA THR A 336 -13.23 -12.26 -1.39
C THR A 336 -11.74 -12.61 -1.56
N SER A 337 -11.32 -13.80 -1.12
CA SER A 337 -9.94 -14.28 -1.24
C SER A 337 -9.64 -14.83 -2.63
N ALA A 338 -10.65 -15.29 -3.37
CA ALA A 338 -10.49 -15.84 -4.72
C ALA A 338 -9.94 -14.82 -5.70
N PHE A 339 -10.30 -13.54 -5.54
CA PHE A 339 -9.78 -12.44 -6.33
C PHE A 339 -8.25 -12.33 -6.26
N PHE A 340 -7.70 -12.34 -5.06
CA PHE A 340 -6.25 -12.23 -4.87
C PHE A 340 -5.49 -13.46 -5.34
N ARG A 341 -6.13 -14.63 -5.37
CA ARG A 341 -5.49 -15.88 -5.77
C ARG A 341 -5.28 -15.96 -7.28
N GLY A 342 -6.29 -15.59 -8.07
CA GLY A 342 -6.25 -15.72 -9.53
C GLY A 342 -5.33 -14.71 -10.21
N GLU A 343 -5.24 -13.50 -9.65
CA GLU A 343 -4.61 -12.37 -10.33
C GLU A 343 -3.15 -12.13 -9.94
N ILE A 344 -2.83 -12.53 -8.74
CA ILE A 344 -1.57 -12.19 -8.12
C ILE A 344 -0.89 -13.50 -7.67
N GLY A 345 -1.33 -14.62 -8.27
CA GLY A 345 -1.08 -16.01 -7.89
C GLY A 345 0.33 -16.51 -8.01
N GLY A 346 1.23 -15.95 -7.29
CA GLY A 346 2.60 -16.43 -7.12
C GLY A 346 3.32 -15.72 -6.00
N MET A 347 2.93 -14.51 -5.67
CA MET A 347 3.50 -13.80 -4.54
C MET A 347 2.65 -14.06 -3.28
N GLY A 348 3.19 -14.79 -2.32
CA GLY A 348 2.54 -14.99 -1.03
C GLY A 348 2.23 -13.65 -0.35
N TYR A 349 1.02 -13.13 -0.55
CA TYR A 349 0.61 -11.81 -0.01
C TYR A 349 0.72 -11.72 1.50
N GLY A 350 0.48 -12.81 2.21
CA GLY A 350 0.74 -12.85 3.64
C GLY A 350 2.18 -12.49 3.98
N SER A 351 3.14 -12.94 3.17
CA SER A 351 4.54 -12.61 3.37
C SER A 351 4.86 -11.15 3.02
N LEU A 352 4.22 -10.58 1.99
CA LEU A 352 4.43 -9.17 1.61
C LEU A 352 3.84 -8.23 2.68
N ALA A 353 2.63 -8.49 3.14
CA ALA A 353 1.99 -7.72 4.21
C ALA A 353 2.80 -7.82 5.53
N GLN A 354 3.28 -8.99 5.89
CA GLN A 354 4.15 -9.19 7.06
C GLN A 354 5.47 -8.42 6.93
N ARG A 355 6.12 -8.46 5.76
CA ARG A 355 7.36 -7.70 5.49
C ARG A 355 7.13 -6.19 5.60
N ALA A 356 6.05 -5.68 5.00
CA ALA A 356 5.67 -4.27 5.11
C ALA A 356 5.46 -3.87 6.58
N GLN A 357 4.78 -4.69 7.38
CA GLN A 357 4.55 -4.43 8.79
C GLN A 357 5.84 -4.41 9.61
N VAL A 358 6.79 -5.30 9.32
CA VAL A 358 8.11 -5.30 9.97
C VAL A 358 8.87 -4.00 9.66
N ILE A 359 8.86 -3.56 8.40
CA ILE A 359 9.49 -2.29 7.98
C ILE A 359 8.87 -1.10 8.73
N VAL A 360 7.54 -1.06 8.85
CA VAL A 360 6.81 -0.01 9.59
C VAL A 360 7.22 0.01 11.07
N ILE A 361 7.30 -1.14 11.72
CA ILE A 361 7.72 -1.23 13.13
C ILE A 361 9.16 -0.75 13.29
N LEU A 362 10.07 -1.13 12.39
CA LEU A 362 11.46 -0.67 12.41
C LEU A 362 11.53 0.86 12.23
N LEU A 363 10.77 1.40 11.30
CA LEU A 363 10.69 2.84 11.04
C LEU A 363 10.18 3.59 12.29
N LEU A 364 9.10 3.11 12.89
CA LEU A 364 8.54 3.71 14.11
C LEU A 364 9.55 3.64 15.27
N LEU A 365 10.28 2.52 15.38
CA LEU A 365 11.33 2.36 16.40
C LEU A 365 12.45 3.38 16.24
N VAL A 366 12.93 3.61 15.01
CA VAL A 366 13.94 4.61 14.69
C VAL A 366 13.47 6.00 15.09
N ILE A 367 12.29 6.39 14.60
CA ILE A 367 11.74 7.72 14.83
C ILE A 367 11.48 7.95 16.32
N THR A 368 10.86 7.00 17.01
CA THR A 368 10.57 7.13 18.45
C THR A 368 11.81 7.12 19.31
N THR A 369 12.84 6.36 18.93
CA THR A 369 14.15 6.39 19.61
C THR A 369 14.83 7.74 19.44
N ASN A 370 14.77 8.35 18.28
CA ASN A 370 15.31 9.69 18.03
C ASN A 370 14.62 10.75 18.89
N VAL A 371 13.28 10.70 18.95
CA VAL A 371 12.50 11.61 19.81
C VAL A 371 12.78 11.32 21.28
N ALA A 372 12.98 10.06 21.69
CA ALA A 372 13.34 9.69 23.04
C ALA A 372 14.69 10.29 23.48
N VAL A 373 15.66 10.32 22.57
CA VAL A 373 16.97 10.97 22.82
C VAL A 373 16.80 12.46 23.11
N LEU A 374 15.98 13.16 22.32
CA LEU A 374 15.68 14.58 22.52
C LEU A 374 14.97 14.85 23.86
N VAL A 375 13.98 14.02 24.18
CA VAL A 375 13.22 14.10 25.44
C VAL A 375 14.13 13.78 26.65
N TYR A 376 15.01 12.79 26.51
CA TYR A 376 15.97 12.44 27.56
C TYR A 376 16.96 13.56 27.83
N ALA A 377 17.55 14.16 26.78
CA ALA A 377 18.47 15.30 26.93
C ALA A 377 17.82 16.45 27.71
N ARG A 378 16.54 16.70 27.44
CA ARG A 378 15.73 17.69 28.14
C ARG A 378 15.42 17.29 29.59
N THR A 379 15.06 16.03 29.82
CA THR A 379 14.80 15.51 31.17
C THR A 379 16.05 15.62 32.03
N ALA A 380 17.21 15.35 31.46
CA ALA A 380 18.51 15.49 32.13
C ALA A 380 18.82 16.95 32.49
N SER A 381 18.40 17.95 31.70
CA SER A 381 18.54 19.38 32.05
C SER A 381 17.67 19.81 33.23
N ARG A 382 16.57 19.04 33.51
CA ARG A 382 15.62 19.25 34.63
C ARG A 382 15.89 18.35 35.83
N ALA A 383 17.10 17.74 35.91
CA ALA A 383 17.44 16.80 36.98
C ALA A 383 17.33 17.44 38.38
N GLY A 384 17.67 18.73 38.54
CA GLY A 384 17.44 19.48 39.78
C GLY A 384 15.99 19.55 40.21
N GLU A 385 15.05 19.87 39.29
CA GLU A 385 13.64 19.88 39.53
C GLU A 385 13.11 18.50 40.00
N MET A 386 13.58 17.44 39.36
CA MET A 386 13.21 16.07 39.73
C MET A 386 13.80 15.67 41.11
N ALA A 387 15.01 16.11 41.43
CA ALA A 387 15.60 15.89 42.74
C ALA A 387 14.79 16.55 43.84
N VAL A 388 14.36 17.80 43.64
CA VAL A 388 13.48 18.48 44.59
C VAL A 388 12.15 17.76 44.77
N ARG A 389 11.50 17.31 43.68
CA ARG A 389 10.27 16.51 43.75
C ARG A 389 10.43 15.21 44.51
N THR A 390 11.55 14.52 44.29
CA THR A 390 11.86 13.28 44.98
C THR A 390 12.12 13.55 46.48
N ALA A 391 12.78 14.66 46.82
CA ALA A 391 13.02 15.09 48.20
C ALA A 391 11.69 15.45 48.93
N LEU A 392 10.71 15.97 48.18
CA LEU A 392 9.32 16.24 48.63
C LEU A 392 8.45 14.96 48.68
N GLY A 393 8.97 13.78 48.43
CA GLY A 393 8.27 12.50 48.59
C GLY A 393 7.64 11.92 47.31
N ALA A 394 7.93 12.47 46.13
CA ALA A 394 7.44 11.87 44.87
C ALA A 394 8.06 10.50 44.60
N SER A 395 7.20 9.47 44.47
CA SER A 395 7.65 8.12 44.18
C SER A 395 8.24 8.03 42.74
N ARG A 396 9.14 7.05 42.51
CA ARG A 396 9.73 6.79 41.19
C ARG A 396 8.66 6.54 40.11
N GLY A 397 7.64 5.74 40.46
CA GLY A 397 6.51 5.44 39.58
C GLY A 397 5.75 6.71 39.16
N ARG A 398 5.59 7.69 40.07
CA ARG A 398 4.93 8.96 39.80
C ARG A 398 5.69 9.80 38.76
N ILE A 399 7.02 9.86 38.85
CA ILE A 399 7.87 10.60 37.92
C ILE A 399 7.84 9.93 36.53
N VAL A 400 7.93 8.61 36.49
CA VAL A 400 7.84 7.85 35.23
C VAL A 400 6.48 8.03 34.58
N ALA A 401 5.38 7.95 35.37
CA ALA A 401 4.04 8.17 34.87
C ALA A 401 3.85 9.59 34.29
N GLN A 402 4.40 10.61 34.92
CA GLN A 402 4.38 11.97 34.40
C GLN A 402 5.10 12.09 33.06
N LEU A 403 6.34 11.54 32.94
CA LEU A 403 7.10 11.59 31.69
C LEU A 403 6.44 10.76 30.58
N PHE A 404 5.82 9.64 30.95
CA PHE A 404 5.00 8.84 30.02
C PHE A 404 3.80 9.65 29.52
N MET A 405 3.09 10.36 30.42
CA MET A 405 1.94 11.18 30.03
C MET A 405 2.34 12.38 29.15
N GLU A 406 3.46 13.04 29.43
CA GLU A 406 4.00 14.10 28.55
C GLU A 406 4.29 13.54 27.14
N ALA A 407 4.90 12.34 27.04
CA ALA A 407 5.16 11.66 25.77
C ALA A 407 3.87 11.16 25.09
N LEU A 408 2.90 10.69 25.86
CA LEU A 408 1.62 10.22 25.34
C LEU A 408 0.83 11.36 24.68
N VAL A 409 0.80 12.54 25.31
CA VAL A 409 0.17 13.73 24.73
C VAL A 409 0.82 14.10 23.39
N LEU A 410 2.16 14.08 23.31
CA LEU A 410 2.90 14.31 22.07
C LEU A 410 2.52 13.26 21.01
N SER A 411 2.53 11.97 21.38
CA SER A 411 2.23 10.85 20.48
C SER A 411 0.78 10.86 20.00
N VAL A 412 -0.18 11.23 20.85
CA VAL A 412 -1.59 11.36 20.47
C VAL A 412 -1.78 12.49 19.47
N VAL A 413 -1.20 13.67 19.72
CA VAL A 413 -1.26 14.79 18.76
C VAL A 413 -0.64 14.39 17.43
N ALA A 414 0.53 13.75 17.45
CA ALA A 414 1.18 13.25 16.25
C ALA A 414 0.35 12.18 15.53
N SER A 415 -0.31 11.29 16.27
CA SER A 415 -1.17 10.25 15.72
C SER A 415 -2.44 10.81 15.08
N ILE A 416 -3.04 11.85 15.63
CA ILE A 416 -4.16 12.55 15.00
C ILE A 416 -3.72 13.17 13.66
N VAL A 417 -2.58 13.87 13.63
CA VAL A 417 -2.02 14.43 12.40
C VAL A 417 -1.69 13.32 11.40
N GLY A 418 -1.08 12.22 11.85
CA GLY A 418 -0.77 11.06 11.02
C GLY A 418 -2.02 10.39 10.44
N LEU A 419 -3.10 10.29 11.23
CA LEU A 419 -4.38 9.75 10.78
C LEU A 419 -5.05 10.65 9.73
N VAL A 420 -4.97 11.97 9.90
CA VAL A 420 -5.44 12.93 8.89
C VAL A 420 -4.67 12.79 7.59
N ILE A 421 -3.34 12.68 7.65
CA ILE A 421 -2.49 12.43 6.46
C ILE A 421 -2.90 11.11 5.81
N ALA A 422 -3.06 10.03 6.59
CA ALA A 422 -3.47 8.73 6.07
C ALA A 422 -4.87 8.79 5.43
N TYR A 423 -5.82 9.50 6.00
CA TYR A 423 -7.16 9.69 5.44
C TYR A 423 -7.14 10.33 4.05
N PHE A 424 -6.36 11.40 3.86
CA PHE A 424 -6.23 12.01 2.54
C PHE A 424 -5.45 11.11 1.57
N ALA A 425 -4.43 10.41 2.06
CA ALA A 425 -3.65 9.48 1.24
C ALA A 425 -4.48 8.27 0.76
N THR A 426 -5.38 7.71 1.59
CA THR A 426 -6.25 6.59 1.20
C THR A 426 -7.22 6.96 0.08
N ARG A 427 -7.71 8.19 0.04
CA ARG A 427 -8.57 8.68 -1.05
C ARG A 427 -7.86 8.66 -2.41
N GLN A 428 -6.56 8.96 -2.42
CA GLN A 428 -5.74 8.88 -3.64
C GLN A 428 -5.27 7.45 -3.93
N ALA A 429 -5.06 6.66 -2.88
CA ALA A 429 -4.52 5.30 -2.99
C ALA A 429 -5.41 4.36 -3.81
N ALA A 430 -6.73 4.49 -3.73
CA ALA A 430 -7.66 3.68 -4.51
C ALA A 430 -7.47 3.89 -6.02
N GLY A 431 -7.40 5.14 -6.48
CA GLY A 431 -7.15 5.48 -7.89
C GLY A 431 -5.77 4.99 -8.37
N ILE A 432 -4.74 5.14 -7.53
CA ILE A 432 -3.39 4.66 -7.84
C ILE A 432 -3.36 3.13 -7.93
N LEU A 433 -4.04 2.44 -7.02
CA LEU A 433 -4.08 0.98 -7.02
C LEU A 433 -4.84 0.43 -8.24
N GLN A 434 -5.93 1.08 -8.66
CA GLN A 434 -6.62 0.78 -9.92
C GLN A 434 -5.70 0.97 -11.13
N LEU A 435 -4.90 2.03 -11.12
CA LEU A 435 -3.94 2.32 -12.17
C LEU A 435 -2.85 1.25 -12.27
N VAL A 436 -2.29 0.84 -11.11
CA VAL A 436 -1.25 -0.22 -11.02
C VAL A 436 -1.78 -1.57 -11.47
N LEU A 437 -3.02 -1.91 -11.06
CA LEU A 437 -3.64 -3.18 -11.41
C LEU A 437 -4.23 -3.18 -12.84
N GLY A 438 -4.29 -2.03 -13.50
CA GLY A 438 -4.87 -1.87 -14.84
C GLY A 438 -6.37 -2.13 -14.91
N ARG A 439 -7.06 -2.19 -13.77
CA ARG A 439 -8.51 -2.48 -13.66
C ARG A 439 -9.12 -1.93 -12.38
N SER A 440 -10.46 -1.88 -12.36
CA SER A 440 -11.21 -1.49 -11.15
C SER A 440 -10.98 -2.47 -10.01
N LEU A 441 -10.93 -1.92 -8.78
CA LEU A 441 -10.90 -2.74 -7.58
C LEU A 441 -12.28 -3.37 -7.33
N PRO A 442 -12.34 -4.57 -6.74
CA PRO A 442 -13.59 -5.11 -6.23
C PRO A 442 -14.24 -4.16 -5.23
N TYR A 443 -15.57 -4.07 -5.26
CA TYR A 443 -16.33 -3.14 -4.41
C TYR A 443 -16.20 -3.39 -2.90
N TRP A 444 -15.77 -4.57 -2.50
CA TRP A 444 -15.49 -4.91 -1.10
C TRP A 444 -14.11 -4.48 -0.60
N ILE A 445 -13.20 -4.08 -1.50
CA ILE A 445 -11.90 -3.53 -1.10
C ILE A 445 -12.09 -2.04 -0.77
N ARG A 446 -12.33 -1.77 0.50
CA ARG A 446 -12.48 -0.42 1.00
C ARG A 446 -11.22 0.00 1.74
N LEU A 447 -10.53 1.00 1.19
CA LEU A 447 -9.38 1.63 1.83
C LEU A 447 -9.88 2.76 2.75
N GLU A 448 -10.56 2.39 3.84
CA GLU A 448 -11.20 3.33 4.75
C GLU A 448 -10.63 3.23 6.16
N VAL A 449 -10.79 4.32 6.91
CA VAL A 449 -10.42 4.36 8.32
C VAL A 449 -11.53 3.69 9.15
N THR A 450 -11.32 2.43 9.50
CA THR A 450 -12.24 1.63 10.31
C THR A 450 -11.94 1.80 11.83
N PRO A 451 -12.85 1.39 12.74
CA PRO A 451 -12.57 1.34 14.17
C PRO A 451 -11.32 0.50 14.52
N GLY A 452 -11.02 -0.55 13.75
CA GLY A 452 -9.80 -1.34 13.89
C GLY A 452 -8.53 -0.53 13.60
N VAL A 453 -8.58 0.34 12.57
CA VAL A 453 -7.50 1.28 12.27
C VAL A 453 -7.31 2.27 13.42
N ALA A 454 -8.38 2.80 13.99
CA ALA A 454 -8.28 3.71 15.13
C ALA A 454 -7.65 3.04 16.35
N LEU A 455 -7.99 1.78 16.62
CA LEU A 455 -7.37 0.99 17.69
C LEU A 455 -5.88 0.72 17.43
N TYR A 456 -5.52 0.39 16.20
CA TYR A 456 -4.13 0.21 15.78
C TYR A 456 -3.33 1.51 15.98
N VAL A 457 -3.84 2.65 15.55
CA VAL A 457 -3.20 3.98 15.72
C VAL A 457 -3.05 4.33 17.20
N ALA A 458 -4.07 4.04 18.03
CA ALA A 458 -3.97 4.19 19.48
C ALA A 458 -2.86 3.30 20.08
N GLY A 459 -2.74 2.06 19.61
CA GLY A 459 -1.64 1.16 19.97
C GLY A 459 -0.27 1.73 19.61
N LEU A 460 -0.11 2.27 18.40
CA LEU A 460 1.11 2.93 17.96
C LEU A 460 1.45 4.16 18.81
N ALA A 461 0.44 4.96 19.18
CA ALA A 461 0.64 6.13 20.06
C ALA A 461 1.15 5.71 21.45
N VAL A 462 0.56 4.67 22.05
CA VAL A 462 0.99 4.13 23.34
C VAL A 462 2.41 3.55 23.26
N PHE A 463 2.69 2.80 22.20
CA PHE A 463 4.02 2.24 21.94
C PHE A 463 5.08 3.34 21.78
N ALA A 464 4.79 4.37 21.02
CA ALA A 464 5.66 5.53 20.86
C ALA A 464 5.87 6.23 22.20
N ALA A 465 4.82 6.48 22.98
CA ALA A 465 4.91 7.10 24.30
C ALA A 465 5.75 6.27 25.30
N MET A 466 5.68 4.95 25.21
CA MET A 466 6.47 4.06 26.05
C MET A 466 7.98 4.22 25.77
N ILE A 467 8.35 4.27 24.49
CA ILE A 467 9.75 4.47 24.08
C ILE A 467 10.23 5.87 24.41
N ILE A 468 9.41 6.89 24.10
CA ILE A 468 9.79 8.31 24.27
C ILE A 468 9.82 8.73 25.74
N GLY A 469 8.90 8.23 26.58
CA GLY A 469 8.67 8.72 27.94
C GLY A 469 9.06 7.72 29.02
N ALA A 470 8.56 6.47 28.97
CA ALA A 470 8.74 5.52 30.06
C ALA A 470 10.19 5.01 30.15
N ILE A 471 10.82 4.68 29.02
CA ILE A 471 12.21 4.18 29.03
C ILE A 471 13.20 5.23 29.56
N PRO A 472 13.19 6.50 29.12
CA PRO A 472 14.00 7.56 29.71
C PRO A 472 13.67 7.81 31.19
N GLY A 473 12.37 7.79 31.56
CA GLY A 473 11.92 8.00 32.92
C GLY A 473 12.42 6.94 33.91
N LEU A 474 12.32 5.68 33.55
CA LEU A 474 12.86 4.56 34.36
C LEU A 474 14.35 4.69 34.61
N LYS A 475 15.10 5.19 33.62
CA LYS A 475 16.55 5.37 33.73
C LYS A 475 16.90 6.61 34.53
N ALA A 476 16.20 7.73 34.35
CA ALA A 476 16.43 8.96 35.11
C ALA A 476 16.20 8.77 36.63
N THR A 477 15.31 7.89 37.01
CA THR A 477 14.93 7.62 38.40
C THR A 477 15.75 6.48 39.06
N ARG A 478 16.62 5.76 38.32
CA ARG A 478 17.42 4.61 38.82
C ARG A 478 18.63 5.03 39.66
N HIS A 479 19.12 6.26 39.47
CA HIS A 479 20.25 6.77 40.25
C HIS A 479 19.82 7.23 41.66
N ARG A 480 20.52 6.78 42.73
CA ARG A 480 20.18 7.11 44.11
C ARG A 480 20.32 8.63 44.35
N VAL A 481 19.25 9.23 44.86
CA VAL A 481 19.17 10.67 45.23
C VAL A 481 20.35 11.11 46.12
N ALA A 482 20.86 10.24 47.02
CA ALA A 482 22.01 10.48 47.87
C ALA A 482 23.32 10.75 47.11
N ALA A 483 23.48 10.19 45.88
CA ALA A 483 24.66 10.44 45.05
C ALA A 483 24.57 11.80 44.33
N THR A 484 23.36 12.28 44.03
CA THR A 484 23.13 13.58 43.38
C THR A 484 23.36 14.75 44.37
N LEU A 485 22.98 14.59 45.63
CA LEU A 485 23.22 15.58 46.68
C LEU A 485 24.70 15.67 47.10
N LYS A 486 25.43 14.54 47.10
CA LYS A 486 26.90 14.51 47.31
C LYS A 486 27.71 15.01 46.12
N GLY A 487 27.12 14.96 44.89
CA GLY A 487 27.77 15.41 43.66
C GLY A 487 27.73 16.93 43.42
N VAL A 488 26.98 17.68 44.23
CA VAL A 488 27.00 19.15 44.23
C VAL A 488 28.32 19.70 44.85
N SER A 489 29.03 18.92 45.68
CA SER A 489 30.20 19.32 46.38
C SER A 489 31.50 18.56 46.00
N GLY A 490 31.51 17.73 44.99
CA GLY A 490 32.71 16.94 44.64
C GLY A 490 32.79 16.50 43.20
N ASN A 491 33.99 16.49 42.65
CA ASN A 491 34.43 16.17 41.30
C ASN A 491 34.05 14.79 40.72
N ALA A 492 32.81 14.33 40.92
CA ALA A 492 32.33 13.11 40.29
C ALA A 492 31.91 13.38 38.84
N SER A 493 32.82 13.17 37.92
CA SER A 493 32.52 13.07 36.47
C SER A 493 31.50 11.96 36.27
N MET A 494 30.20 12.34 36.21
CA MET A 494 29.13 11.43 35.88
C MET A 494 29.32 11.01 34.42
N ARG A 495 30.03 9.89 34.21
CA ARG A 495 30.15 9.28 32.88
C ARG A 495 28.70 9.08 32.34
N LEU A 496 28.40 9.59 31.14
CA LEU A 496 27.21 9.23 30.41
C LEU A 496 27.08 7.70 30.44
N GLY A 497 26.03 7.18 31.09
CA GLY A 497 25.93 5.75 31.33
C GLY A 497 25.97 4.96 30.03
N ARG A 498 26.52 3.74 30.06
CA ARG A 498 26.59 2.77 28.94
C ARG A 498 25.31 2.73 28.08
N THR A 499 24.17 2.94 28.70
CA THR A 499 22.85 2.91 28.03
C THR A 499 22.66 4.03 27.03
N TRP A 500 23.20 5.24 27.30
CA TRP A 500 23.15 6.35 26.38
C TRP A 500 23.97 6.09 25.12
N THR A 501 25.17 5.57 25.31
CA THR A 501 26.03 5.15 24.21
C THR A 501 25.37 4.09 23.35
N VAL A 502 24.74 3.08 23.99
CA VAL A 502 24.01 2.02 23.27
C VAL A 502 22.84 2.58 22.47
N LEU A 503 22.02 3.46 23.04
CA LEU A 503 20.89 4.07 22.33
C LEU A 503 21.34 4.86 21.10
N LEU A 504 22.41 5.66 21.24
CA LEU A 504 22.96 6.42 20.11
C LEU A 504 23.56 5.54 19.03
N VAL A 505 24.37 4.56 19.44
CA VAL A 505 24.96 3.60 18.50
C VAL A 505 23.86 2.83 17.76
N ALA A 506 22.83 2.35 18.48
CA ALA A 506 21.69 1.67 17.88
C ALA A 506 20.91 2.58 16.91
N GLN A 507 20.65 3.83 17.32
CA GLN A 507 20.00 4.84 16.49
C GLN A 507 20.75 5.07 15.18
N VAL A 508 22.06 5.33 15.27
CA VAL A 508 22.91 5.54 14.08
C VAL A 508 22.95 4.27 13.22
N ALA A 509 23.11 3.10 13.86
CA ALA A 509 23.16 1.82 13.15
C ALA A 509 21.89 1.55 12.35
N ILE A 510 20.71 1.74 12.95
CA ILE A 510 19.44 1.52 12.25
C ILE A 510 19.21 2.58 11.16
N SER A 511 19.53 3.86 11.45
CA SER A 511 19.44 4.92 10.43
C SER A 511 20.34 4.63 9.23
N VAL A 512 21.57 4.17 9.47
CA VAL A 512 22.52 3.78 8.43
C VAL A 512 22.04 2.55 7.66
N ALA A 513 21.46 1.57 8.34
CA ALA A 513 20.97 0.35 7.68
C ALA A 513 19.74 0.57 6.78
N VAL A 514 18.89 1.55 7.09
CA VAL A 514 17.69 1.91 6.30
C VAL A 514 17.99 2.89 5.16
N LEU A 515 19.03 3.73 5.32
CA LEU A 515 19.33 4.83 4.38
C LEU A 515 19.65 4.38 2.94
N PRO A 516 20.30 3.21 2.65
CA PRO A 516 20.53 2.77 1.27
C PRO A 516 19.23 2.59 0.47
N ILE A 517 18.20 2.03 1.09
CA ILE A 517 16.87 1.85 0.44
C ILE A 517 16.29 3.22 0.06
N ALA A 518 16.42 4.16 0.96
CA ALA A 518 15.95 5.52 0.78
C ALA A 518 16.74 6.31 -0.27
N GLN A 519 18.02 6.07 -0.37
CA GLN A 519 18.89 6.72 -1.35
C GLN A 519 18.61 6.20 -2.77
N LEU A 520 18.43 4.88 -2.92
CA LEU A 520 18.01 4.31 -4.19
C LEU A 520 16.66 4.90 -4.62
N GLY A 521 15.69 4.99 -3.71
CA GLY A 521 14.42 5.66 -3.95
C GLY A 521 14.57 7.13 -4.35
N THR A 522 15.44 7.89 -3.69
CA THR A 522 15.66 9.32 -4.01
C THR A 522 16.26 9.50 -5.41
N ARG A 523 17.24 8.68 -5.78
CA ARG A 523 17.82 8.68 -7.14
C ARG A 523 16.76 8.32 -8.17
N ALA A 524 15.97 7.28 -7.91
CA ALA A 524 14.87 6.87 -8.75
C ALA A 524 13.83 7.98 -8.91
N TYR A 525 13.45 8.66 -7.83
CA TYR A 525 12.51 9.77 -7.90
C TYR A 525 13.04 10.94 -8.75
N LEU A 526 14.28 11.35 -8.51
CA LEU A 526 14.89 12.45 -9.26
C LEU A 526 14.99 12.12 -10.75
N SER A 527 15.42 10.91 -11.09
CA SER A 527 15.47 10.50 -12.50
C SER A 527 14.08 10.48 -13.14
N LEU A 528 13.08 9.98 -12.41
CA LEU A 528 11.70 9.95 -12.88
C LEU A 528 11.06 11.33 -13.01
N ALA A 529 11.35 12.22 -12.06
CA ALA A 529 10.85 13.60 -12.06
C ALA A 529 11.46 14.47 -13.16
N LEU A 530 12.69 14.14 -13.58
CA LEU A 530 13.42 14.85 -14.63
C LEU A 530 13.19 14.22 -16.03
N THR A 531 12.47 13.12 -16.12
CA THR A 531 12.17 12.48 -17.41
C THR A 531 10.91 13.12 -18.00
N ASP A 532 11.08 13.70 -19.16
CA ASP A 532 10.00 14.19 -19.98
C ASP A 532 9.68 13.14 -21.05
N PHE A 533 8.43 12.69 -21.08
CA PHE A 533 7.91 11.75 -22.09
C PHE A 533 7.20 12.50 -23.22
N ALA A 534 7.03 13.81 -23.08
CA ALA A 534 6.40 14.61 -24.11
C ALA A 534 7.27 14.69 -25.36
N SER A 535 6.75 14.15 -26.44
CA SER A 535 7.29 14.30 -27.77
C SER A 535 6.12 14.50 -28.73
N PRO A 536 6.30 15.08 -29.90
CA PRO A 536 5.21 15.18 -30.87
C PRO A 536 4.55 13.82 -31.14
N MET A 537 5.34 12.74 -31.12
CA MET A 537 4.81 11.39 -31.34
C MET A 537 3.98 10.89 -30.15
N THR A 538 4.42 11.09 -28.89
CA THR A 538 3.68 10.60 -27.72
C THR A 538 2.47 11.46 -27.42
N SER A 539 2.58 12.79 -27.53
CA SER A 539 1.54 13.75 -27.16
C SER A 539 0.36 13.74 -28.13
N TYR A 540 0.60 13.48 -29.41
CA TYR A 540 -0.46 13.42 -30.43
C TYR A 540 -0.85 12.01 -30.86
N THR A 541 -0.41 11.00 -30.13
CA THR A 541 -0.77 9.60 -30.39
C THR A 541 -1.75 9.09 -29.35
N VAL A 542 -2.91 8.65 -29.79
CA VAL A 542 -3.88 7.94 -28.93
C VAL A 542 -3.78 6.44 -29.15
N ILE A 543 -3.88 5.71 -28.06
CA ILE A 543 -3.84 4.24 -28.03
C ILE A 543 -5.27 3.74 -27.92
N ALA A 544 -5.66 2.86 -28.84
CA ALA A 544 -6.93 2.17 -28.83
C ALA A 544 -6.72 0.67 -28.93
N ARG A 545 -7.49 -0.14 -28.20
CA ARG A 545 -7.45 -1.60 -28.28
C ARG A 545 -8.83 -2.10 -28.77
N PRO A 546 -9.00 -2.22 -30.11
CA PRO A 546 -10.23 -2.75 -30.67
C PRO A 546 -10.37 -4.23 -30.31
N GLN A 547 -11.56 -4.62 -29.89
CA GLN A 547 -11.94 -6.00 -29.62
C GLN A 547 -13.42 -6.15 -29.96
N LEU A 548 -13.84 -7.30 -30.46
CA LEU A 548 -15.28 -7.55 -30.56
C LEU A 548 -15.89 -7.83 -29.19
N ASP A 549 -17.12 -7.46 -29.02
CA ASP A 549 -17.92 -7.74 -27.83
C ASP A 549 -17.83 -9.22 -27.44
N GLN A 550 -17.75 -9.50 -26.14
CA GLN A 550 -17.73 -10.87 -25.60
C GLN A 550 -19.16 -11.45 -25.51
N SER A 551 -19.91 -11.40 -26.61
CA SER A 551 -21.20 -12.06 -26.76
C SER A 551 -21.08 -13.60 -26.67
N ALA A 552 -22.17 -14.32 -26.55
CA ALA A 552 -22.18 -15.78 -26.48
C ALA A 552 -21.43 -16.44 -27.65
N ASP A 553 -21.49 -15.84 -28.84
CA ASP A 553 -20.81 -16.34 -30.06
C ASP A 553 -19.29 -16.33 -29.94
N ALA A 554 -18.73 -15.54 -29.02
CA ALA A 554 -17.30 -15.50 -28.78
C ALA A 554 -16.73 -16.85 -28.33
N PHE A 555 -17.57 -17.67 -27.73
CA PHE A 555 -17.21 -18.98 -27.17
C PHE A 555 -17.82 -20.15 -27.92
N SER A 556 -18.44 -19.89 -29.09
CA SER A 556 -19.02 -20.97 -29.90
C SER A 556 -17.94 -22.05 -30.20
N PRO A 557 -18.21 -23.34 -29.92
CA PRO A 557 -17.31 -24.43 -30.24
C PRO A 557 -17.17 -24.64 -31.74
N ALA A 558 -18.15 -24.17 -32.54
CA ALA A 558 -18.14 -24.30 -33.98
C ALA A 558 -16.95 -23.55 -34.60
N GLY A 559 -16.03 -24.27 -35.18
CA GLY A 559 -14.82 -23.69 -35.81
C GLY A 559 -15.16 -22.68 -36.91
N GLU A 560 -16.32 -22.82 -37.56
CA GLU A 560 -16.82 -21.89 -38.56
C GLU A 560 -17.24 -20.55 -37.95
N VAL A 561 -17.95 -20.57 -36.83
CA VAL A 561 -18.37 -19.35 -36.12
C VAL A 561 -17.12 -18.58 -35.62
N ARG A 562 -16.13 -19.29 -35.08
CA ARG A 562 -14.86 -18.66 -34.65
C ARG A 562 -14.10 -18.06 -35.85
N ARG A 563 -14.07 -18.74 -37.00
CA ARG A 563 -13.47 -18.20 -38.23
C ARG A 563 -14.22 -16.98 -38.75
N ALA A 564 -15.53 -17.06 -38.85
CA ALA A 564 -16.38 -15.96 -39.29
C ALA A 564 -16.21 -14.72 -38.41
N ARG A 565 -16.20 -14.92 -37.08
CA ARG A 565 -15.94 -13.86 -36.10
C ARG A 565 -14.57 -13.22 -36.28
N ARG A 566 -13.54 -14.02 -36.49
CA ARG A 566 -12.18 -13.53 -36.76
C ARG A 566 -12.11 -12.73 -38.06
N THR A 567 -12.70 -13.23 -39.14
CA THR A 567 -12.77 -12.52 -40.41
C THR A 567 -13.48 -11.18 -40.24
N ARG A 568 -14.62 -11.17 -39.56
CA ARG A 568 -15.35 -9.92 -39.24
C ARG A 568 -14.45 -8.95 -38.46
N TYR A 569 -13.74 -9.42 -37.44
CA TYR A 569 -12.83 -8.58 -36.67
C TYR A 569 -11.74 -7.92 -37.52
N LEU A 570 -11.08 -8.71 -38.38
CA LEU A 570 -10.04 -8.19 -39.27
C LEU A 570 -10.63 -7.18 -40.30
N MET A 571 -11.77 -7.48 -40.90
CA MET A 571 -12.46 -6.55 -41.81
C MET A 571 -12.85 -5.24 -41.11
N SER A 572 -13.35 -5.33 -39.88
CA SER A 572 -13.68 -4.13 -39.09
C SER A 572 -12.44 -3.30 -38.74
N LEU A 573 -11.29 -3.95 -38.49
CA LEU A 573 -10.03 -3.24 -38.27
C LEU A 573 -9.52 -2.54 -39.52
N ASP A 574 -9.52 -3.26 -40.65
CA ASP A 574 -9.07 -2.69 -41.93
C ASP A 574 -9.93 -1.48 -42.34
N GLU A 575 -11.25 -1.57 -42.17
CA GLU A 575 -12.17 -0.50 -42.44
C GLU A 575 -12.02 0.68 -41.45
N LEU A 576 -11.79 0.39 -40.17
CA LEU A 576 -11.53 1.41 -39.16
C LEU A 576 -10.26 2.22 -39.52
N GLU A 577 -9.18 1.53 -39.82
CA GLU A 577 -7.91 2.14 -40.21
C GLU A 577 -8.06 3.00 -41.47
N ARG A 578 -8.67 2.44 -42.55
CA ARG A 578 -8.94 3.17 -43.77
C ARG A 578 -9.71 4.48 -43.52
N ARG A 579 -10.80 4.45 -42.73
CA ARG A 579 -11.58 5.65 -42.42
C ARG A 579 -10.84 6.65 -41.54
N LEU A 580 -9.95 6.17 -40.65
CA LEU A 580 -9.13 7.07 -39.82
C LEU A 580 -8.12 7.82 -40.70
N GLU A 581 -7.52 7.15 -41.69
CA GLU A 581 -6.49 7.72 -42.59
C GLU A 581 -7.08 8.60 -43.69
N GLU A 582 -8.33 8.38 -44.11
CA GLU A 582 -9.02 9.19 -45.14
C GLU A 582 -9.12 10.68 -44.80
N GLY A 583 -8.99 11.07 -43.55
CA GLY A 583 -9.00 12.48 -43.13
C GLY A 583 -7.73 13.26 -43.40
N GLY A 584 -6.68 12.64 -43.93
CA GLY A 584 -5.36 13.22 -44.20
C GLY A 584 -4.57 13.56 -42.95
N GLY A 585 -3.28 13.25 -42.92
CA GLY A 585 -2.37 13.57 -41.80
C GLY A 585 -2.50 12.66 -40.55
N VAL A 586 -3.36 11.67 -40.57
CA VAL A 586 -3.44 10.65 -39.53
C VAL A 586 -2.70 9.41 -39.98
N ARG A 587 -1.85 8.87 -39.10
CA ARG A 587 -1.12 7.60 -39.31
C ARG A 587 -1.62 6.59 -38.28
N VAL A 588 -1.98 5.40 -38.72
CA VAL A 588 -2.41 4.30 -37.84
C VAL A 588 -1.33 3.21 -37.84
N LEU A 589 -0.90 2.80 -36.63
CA LEU A 589 0.11 1.76 -36.44
C LEU A 589 -0.52 0.58 -35.72
N ARG A 590 -0.31 -0.63 -36.23
CA ARG A 590 -0.72 -1.88 -35.59
C ARG A 590 0.40 -2.48 -34.76
N MET A 591 0.07 -2.91 -33.56
CA MET A 591 0.98 -3.60 -32.65
C MET A 591 0.21 -4.60 -31.77
N SER A 592 0.89 -5.59 -31.19
CA SER A 592 0.24 -6.52 -30.26
C SER A 592 0.03 -5.94 -28.87
N ALA A 593 0.87 -4.98 -28.49
CA ALA A 593 0.83 -4.32 -27.19
C ALA A 593 1.33 -2.88 -27.33
N SER A 594 0.76 -1.99 -26.54
CA SER A 594 1.25 -0.61 -26.43
C SER A 594 2.68 -0.58 -25.86
N PRO A 595 3.49 0.45 -26.20
CA PRO A 595 4.86 0.58 -25.67
C PRO A 595 4.97 0.54 -24.14
N ASP A 596 3.92 0.97 -23.43
CA ASP A 596 3.80 0.95 -21.97
C ASP A 596 3.41 -0.41 -21.39
N GLU A 597 2.97 -1.36 -22.24
CA GLU A 597 2.53 -2.69 -21.80
C GLU A 597 3.66 -3.71 -21.82
N GLU A 598 3.57 -4.68 -20.92
CA GLU A 598 4.56 -5.71 -20.75
C GLU A 598 3.98 -7.09 -21.07
N ASN A 599 4.38 -7.65 -22.23
CA ASN A 599 4.20 -9.07 -22.53
C ASN A 599 5.54 -9.78 -22.34
N TYR A 600 5.47 -11.01 -21.86
CA TYR A 600 6.67 -11.79 -21.53
C TYR A 600 6.71 -13.10 -22.33
N MET A 601 7.92 -13.52 -22.68
CA MET A 601 8.20 -14.75 -23.40
C MET A 601 9.43 -15.43 -22.80
N GLN A 602 9.38 -16.75 -22.68
CA GLN A 602 10.56 -17.55 -22.37
C GLN A 602 11.32 -17.88 -23.66
N ILE A 603 12.62 -17.72 -23.62
CA ILE A 603 13.49 -17.92 -24.78
C ILE A 603 14.61 -18.91 -24.49
N GLU A 604 15.10 -19.55 -25.54
CA GLU A 604 16.38 -20.26 -25.59
C GLU A 604 17.31 -19.55 -26.58
N VAL A 605 18.57 -19.41 -26.21
CA VAL A 605 19.61 -18.73 -27.02
C VAL A 605 20.62 -19.75 -27.47
N ASP A 606 20.94 -19.78 -28.76
CA ASP A 606 21.79 -20.81 -29.41
C ASP A 606 23.22 -20.91 -28.83
N THR A 607 23.71 -19.82 -28.22
CA THR A 607 25.10 -19.76 -27.70
C THR A 607 25.22 -20.04 -26.20
N ILE A 608 24.13 -20.17 -25.47
CA ILE A 608 24.14 -20.42 -24.03
C ILE A 608 23.75 -21.86 -23.77
N GLN A 609 24.75 -22.70 -23.41
CA GLN A 609 24.44 -24.01 -22.80
C GLN A 609 23.79 -23.78 -21.45
N VAL A 610 22.48 -24.01 -21.39
CA VAL A 610 21.71 -23.97 -20.14
C VAL A 610 22.18 -25.14 -19.28
N SER A 611 22.94 -24.85 -18.22
CA SER A 611 23.30 -25.88 -17.24
C SER A 611 22.01 -26.38 -16.55
N ASP A 612 21.82 -27.69 -16.50
CA ASP A 612 20.60 -28.43 -16.11
C ASP A 612 19.97 -28.06 -14.75
N THR A 613 20.63 -27.26 -13.94
CA THR A 613 20.19 -26.99 -12.56
C THR A 613 19.66 -25.58 -12.28
N ALA A 614 19.98 -24.58 -13.11
CA ALA A 614 19.63 -23.17 -12.81
C ALA A 614 18.40 -22.64 -13.59
N TRP A 615 18.02 -23.24 -14.70
CA TRP A 615 16.99 -22.74 -15.59
C TRP A 615 16.02 -23.85 -16.05
N LYS A 616 15.20 -24.33 -15.13
CA LYS A 616 14.08 -25.23 -15.48
C LYS A 616 13.10 -24.60 -16.49
N PHE A 617 13.14 -23.27 -16.59
CA PHE A 617 12.37 -22.44 -17.53
C PHE A 617 13.37 -21.44 -18.10
N GLY A 618 13.59 -21.38 -19.40
CA GLY A 618 14.53 -20.43 -20.04
C GLY A 618 14.35 -18.97 -19.56
N PRO A 619 15.33 -18.08 -19.84
CA PRO A 619 15.24 -16.70 -19.43
C PRO A 619 13.99 -16.03 -20.03
N THR A 620 13.29 -15.24 -19.18
CA THR A 620 12.11 -14.49 -19.59
C THR A 620 12.54 -13.13 -20.15
N VAL A 621 12.02 -12.77 -21.31
CA VAL A 621 12.24 -11.49 -21.98
C VAL A 621 10.90 -10.81 -22.30
N ARG A 622 10.91 -9.50 -22.41
CA ARG A 622 9.74 -8.76 -22.89
C ARG A 622 9.60 -8.92 -24.40
N ILE A 623 8.36 -8.98 -24.89
CA ILE A 623 8.08 -9.05 -26.31
C ILE A 623 7.04 -8.02 -26.75
N ALA A 624 7.17 -7.59 -28.02
CA ALA A 624 6.14 -6.84 -28.73
C ALA A 624 6.11 -7.30 -30.19
N ASN A 625 4.92 -7.63 -30.69
CA ASN A 625 4.74 -7.88 -32.13
C ASN A 625 4.40 -6.53 -32.77
N VAL A 626 5.18 -6.10 -33.77
CA VAL A 626 5.11 -4.74 -34.31
C VAL A 626 5.13 -4.75 -35.85
N GLY A 627 4.49 -3.75 -36.43
CA GLY A 627 4.55 -3.50 -37.87
C GLY A 627 5.94 -3.04 -38.34
N ALA A 628 6.18 -3.05 -39.64
CA ALA A 628 7.46 -2.62 -40.23
C ALA A 628 7.81 -1.16 -39.88
N ASP A 629 6.81 -0.29 -39.86
CA ASP A 629 6.94 1.18 -39.63
C ASP A 629 7.07 1.57 -38.16
N TYR A 630 6.95 0.59 -37.23
CA TYR A 630 6.97 0.86 -35.79
C TYR A 630 8.21 1.62 -35.31
N PHE A 631 9.39 1.20 -35.77
CA PHE A 631 10.64 1.81 -35.34
C PHE A 631 10.82 3.22 -35.86
N GLU A 632 10.40 3.47 -37.12
CA GLU A 632 10.40 4.81 -37.72
C GLU A 632 9.40 5.72 -37.02
N ALA A 633 8.18 5.25 -36.82
CA ALA A 633 7.10 6.04 -36.23
C ALA A 633 7.38 6.45 -34.80
N PHE A 634 8.01 5.58 -34.00
CA PHE A 634 8.38 5.91 -32.61
C PHE A 634 9.82 6.46 -32.49
N GLU A 635 10.45 6.83 -33.62
CA GLU A 635 11.82 7.39 -33.67
C GLU A 635 12.84 6.53 -32.91
N ILE A 636 12.66 5.20 -32.94
CA ILE A 636 13.55 4.26 -32.26
C ILE A 636 14.80 4.07 -33.08
N ARG A 637 15.93 4.50 -32.55
CA ARG A 637 17.20 4.46 -33.23
C ARG A 637 17.69 3.02 -33.47
N LEU A 638 17.95 2.68 -34.75
CA LEU A 638 18.65 1.46 -35.12
C LEU A 638 20.14 1.59 -34.76
N LEU A 639 20.67 0.65 -33.99
CA LEU A 639 22.07 0.62 -33.57
C LEU A 639 22.93 -0.26 -34.46
N ALA A 640 22.37 -1.39 -34.91
CA ALA A 640 23.05 -2.31 -35.85
C ALA A 640 22.03 -3.12 -36.65
N GLY A 641 22.40 -3.55 -37.86
CA GLY A 641 21.54 -4.38 -38.69
C GLY A 641 20.47 -3.58 -39.45
N ARG A 642 19.24 -4.10 -39.51
CA ARG A 642 18.11 -3.51 -40.20
C ARG A 642 16.80 -3.60 -39.40
N THR A 643 15.82 -2.78 -39.73
CA THR A 643 14.45 -2.88 -39.28
C THR A 643 13.66 -3.94 -40.06
N PHE A 644 12.41 -4.21 -39.67
CA PHE A 644 11.55 -5.12 -40.42
C PHE A 644 11.20 -4.57 -41.82
N ILE A 645 11.10 -5.49 -42.77
CA ILE A 645 10.59 -5.24 -44.12
C ILE A 645 9.32 -6.08 -44.32
N GLY A 646 8.50 -5.77 -45.31
CA GLY A 646 7.21 -6.44 -45.55
C GLY A 646 7.28 -7.96 -45.61
N ASN A 647 8.36 -8.51 -46.13
CA ASN A 647 8.57 -9.97 -46.19
C ASN A 647 8.80 -10.63 -44.82
N ASP A 648 9.20 -9.90 -43.81
CA ASP A 648 9.40 -10.44 -42.46
C ASP A 648 8.08 -10.86 -41.76
N SER A 649 6.94 -10.31 -42.20
CA SER A 649 5.61 -10.70 -41.73
C SER A 649 5.07 -11.98 -42.35
N SER A 650 5.77 -12.60 -43.34
CA SER A 650 5.36 -13.85 -43.95
C SER A 650 5.53 -15.06 -43.03
N LEU A 651 4.72 -16.11 -43.20
CA LEU A 651 4.72 -17.32 -42.35
C LEU A 651 6.07 -18.06 -42.29
N GLY A 652 6.88 -17.92 -43.31
CA GLY A 652 8.21 -18.59 -43.40
C GLY A 652 9.37 -17.74 -42.89
N ALA A 653 9.15 -16.46 -42.61
CA ALA A 653 10.21 -15.58 -42.11
C ALA A 653 10.34 -15.71 -40.59
N HIS A 654 11.55 -15.96 -40.11
CA HIS A 654 11.86 -16.09 -38.66
C HIS A 654 12.92 -15.06 -38.26
N ASN A 655 12.58 -13.79 -38.42
CA ASN A 655 13.43 -12.65 -38.11
C ASN A 655 12.96 -11.93 -36.88
N ILE A 656 13.87 -11.53 -35.99
CA ILE A 656 13.61 -10.86 -34.73
C ILE A 656 14.53 -9.65 -34.56
N ILE A 657 14.03 -8.59 -33.98
CA ILE A 657 14.82 -7.42 -33.60
C ILE A 657 14.89 -7.38 -32.09
N VAL A 658 16.03 -6.98 -31.54
CA VAL A 658 16.23 -6.90 -30.08
C VAL A 658 16.71 -5.52 -29.65
N ASN A 659 16.47 -5.18 -28.37
CA ASN A 659 17.06 -3.96 -27.84
C ASN A 659 18.50 -4.18 -27.35
N GLN A 660 19.21 -3.08 -27.08
CA GLN A 660 20.62 -3.14 -26.62
C GLN A 660 20.76 -3.91 -25.29
N ALA A 661 19.77 -3.82 -24.37
CA ALA A 661 19.81 -4.57 -23.12
C ALA A 661 19.74 -6.10 -23.33
N PHE A 662 18.96 -6.54 -24.31
CA PHE A 662 18.93 -7.95 -24.72
C PHE A 662 20.29 -8.40 -25.24
N ALA A 663 20.86 -7.62 -26.16
CA ALA A 663 22.17 -7.91 -26.75
C ALA A 663 23.26 -8.01 -25.68
N ASN A 664 23.33 -7.05 -24.77
CA ASN A 664 24.31 -7.02 -23.67
C ASN A 664 24.13 -8.13 -22.64
N ARG A 665 22.88 -8.61 -22.42
CA ARG A 665 22.58 -9.63 -21.41
C ARG A 665 22.91 -11.03 -21.88
N PHE A 666 22.69 -11.33 -23.17
CA PHE A 666 22.73 -12.69 -23.68
C PHE A 666 23.93 -12.98 -24.61
N PHE A 667 24.65 -11.95 -25.04
CA PHE A 667 25.77 -12.11 -25.94
C PHE A 667 26.99 -11.32 -25.47
N GLU A 668 28.17 -11.92 -25.64
CA GLU A 668 29.43 -11.27 -25.30
C GLU A 668 29.63 -9.99 -26.13
N ASN A 669 30.00 -8.91 -25.45
CA ASN A 669 30.20 -7.59 -26.04
C ASN A 669 28.95 -7.02 -26.79
N GLY A 670 27.74 -7.55 -26.52
CA GLY A 670 26.52 -7.10 -27.20
C GLY A 670 26.41 -7.52 -28.68
N ASN A 671 27.25 -8.45 -29.15
CA ASN A 671 27.24 -8.89 -30.54
C ASN A 671 26.15 -9.95 -30.80
N ALA A 672 24.90 -9.46 -30.91
CA ALA A 672 23.73 -10.30 -31.12
C ALA A 672 23.34 -10.48 -32.60
N LEU A 673 23.84 -9.65 -33.52
CA LEU A 673 23.43 -9.66 -34.91
C LEU A 673 23.78 -11.01 -35.58
N GLY A 674 22.83 -11.61 -36.33
CA GLY A 674 22.97 -12.92 -36.99
C GLY A 674 22.91 -14.10 -36.02
N LYS A 675 22.79 -13.87 -34.73
CA LYS A 675 22.60 -14.96 -33.74
C LYS A 675 21.14 -15.40 -33.73
N ARG A 676 20.89 -16.59 -33.15
CA ARG A 676 19.57 -17.20 -33.15
C ARG A 676 19.00 -17.35 -31.75
N VAL A 677 17.72 -17.15 -31.66
CA VAL A 677 16.92 -17.39 -30.47
C VAL A 677 15.66 -18.15 -30.84
N ARG A 678 15.08 -18.90 -29.92
CA ARG A 678 13.77 -19.52 -30.13
C ARG A 678 12.88 -19.34 -28.94
N ARG A 679 11.59 -19.31 -29.19
CA ARG A 679 10.57 -19.29 -28.16
C ARG A 679 10.42 -20.67 -27.54
N LEU A 680 10.37 -20.72 -26.24
CA LEU A 680 9.95 -21.89 -25.47
C LEU A 680 8.48 -21.71 -25.16
N SER A 681 7.64 -22.58 -25.68
CA SER A 681 6.22 -22.64 -25.33
C SER A 681 5.93 -24.04 -24.78
N ASP A 682 5.24 -24.09 -23.65
CA ASP A 682 4.72 -25.34 -23.13
C ASP A 682 3.43 -25.68 -23.83
N THR A 683 3.46 -26.67 -24.73
CA THR A 683 2.25 -27.27 -25.29
C THR A 683 1.92 -28.53 -24.48
N TRP A 684 0.68 -28.66 -24.10
CA TRP A 684 0.20 -29.84 -23.38
C TRP A 684 -0.58 -30.71 -24.36
N ILE A 685 -0.01 -31.84 -24.75
CA ILE A 685 -0.68 -32.80 -25.62
C ILE A 685 -1.01 -34.03 -24.77
N ASN A 686 -2.28 -34.39 -24.73
CA ASN A 686 -2.79 -35.52 -23.94
C ASN A 686 -2.36 -35.55 -22.45
N GLY A 687 -2.26 -34.38 -21.84
CA GLY A 687 -1.87 -34.27 -20.42
C GLY A 687 -0.37 -34.35 -20.14
N VAL A 688 0.46 -34.63 -21.17
CA VAL A 688 1.90 -34.60 -21.03
C VAL A 688 2.43 -33.22 -21.42
N ARG A 689 3.25 -32.64 -20.56
CA ARG A 689 3.97 -31.41 -20.89
C ARG A 689 4.94 -31.72 -22.02
N GLN A 690 4.66 -31.17 -23.16
CA GLN A 690 5.55 -31.23 -24.29
C GLN A 690 6.14 -29.85 -24.49
N GLU A 691 7.43 -29.69 -24.25
CA GLU A 691 8.13 -28.46 -24.63
C GLU A 691 8.02 -28.33 -26.14
N SER A 692 7.17 -27.42 -26.58
CA SER A 692 7.13 -27.06 -28.00
C SER A 692 8.24 -26.04 -28.22
N ARG A 693 9.21 -26.51 -29.01
CA ARG A 693 10.32 -25.66 -29.47
C ARG A 693 9.94 -25.09 -30.81
N GLU A 694 9.66 -23.78 -30.82
CA GLU A 694 9.41 -23.06 -32.07
C GLU A 694 10.68 -23.06 -32.95
N PRO A 695 10.55 -22.75 -34.25
CA PRO A 695 11.69 -22.55 -35.14
C PRO A 695 12.65 -21.49 -34.57
N TRP A 696 13.93 -21.61 -34.95
CA TRP A 696 14.92 -20.61 -34.62
C TRP A 696 14.67 -19.31 -35.35
N TRP A 697 14.69 -18.21 -34.60
CA TRP A 697 14.56 -16.85 -35.12
C TRP A 697 15.94 -16.18 -35.18
N GLU A 698 16.27 -15.55 -36.30
CA GLU A 698 17.52 -14.83 -36.51
C GLU A 698 17.39 -13.36 -36.05
N ILE A 699 18.39 -12.88 -35.32
CA ILE A 699 18.44 -11.46 -34.89
C ILE A 699 18.98 -10.64 -36.07
N VAL A 700 18.07 -9.87 -36.72
CA VAL A 700 18.39 -9.05 -37.91
C VAL A 700 18.67 -7.59 -37.58
N GLY A 701 18.36 -7.14 -36.35
CA GLY A 701 18.60 -5.78 -35.95
C GLY A 701 18.70 -5.60 -34.42
N ILE A 702 19.47 -4.61 -34.05
CA ILE A 702 19.60 -4.14 -32.64
C ILE A 702 19.16 -2.69 -32.59
N VAL A 703 18.23 -2.39 -31.70
CA VAL A 703 17.65 -1.04 -31.52
C VAL A 703 17.92 -0.50 -30.12
N ASP A 704 17.77 0.82 -29.99
CA ASP A 704 17.86 1.53 -28.71
C ASP A 704 16.67 1.17 -27.80
N GLU A 705 16.77 1.51 -26.51
CA GLU A 705 15.72 1.28 -25.53
C GLU A 705 14.50 2.16 -25.82
N TYR A 706 13.29 1.55 -25.71
CA TYR A 706 12.04 2.30 -25.82
C TYR A 706 10.90 1.61 -25.05
N PRO A 707 10.08 2.33 -24.23
CA PRO A 707 10.36 3.69 -23.76
C PRO A 707 11.55 3.74 -22.77
N LYS A 708 12.28 4.83 -22.76
CA LYS A 708 13.39 5.01 -21.80
C LYS A 708 12.84 5.43 -20.45
N VAL A 709 12.82 4.52 -19.51
CA VAL A 709 12.45 4.80 -18.12
C VAL A 709 13.71 4.80 -17.25
N PRO A 710 14.19 5.95 -16.77
CA PRO A 710 15.50 6.09 -16.12
C PRO A 710 15.65 5.30 -14.81
N THR A 711 14.52 4.99 -14.15
CA THR A 711 14.53 4.27 -12.86
C THR A 711 14.66 2.78 -13.00
N ARG A 712 14.42 2.26 -14.18
CA ARG A 712 14.45 0.83 -14.45
C ARG A 712 15.73 0.48 -15.18
N ASN A 713 16.42 -0.55 -14.72
CA ASN A 713 17.47 -1.17 -15.52
C ASN A 713 16.85 -1.56 -16.86
N PRO A 714 17.52 -1.28 -17.99
CA PRO A 714 17.02 -1.68 -19.28
C PRO A 714 16.68 -3.16 -19.29
N TYR A 715 15.43 -3.50 -19.66
CA TYR A 715 15.00 -4.89 -19.74
C TYR A 715 15.25 -5.47 -21.11
N PRO A 716 15.73 -6.73 -21.18
CA PRO A 716 15.81 -7.45 -22.44
C PRO A 716 14.45 -7.48 -23.13
N LYS A 717 14.36 -6.88 -24.31
CA LYS A 717 13.14 -6.80 -25.11
C LYS A 717 13.42 -7.31 -26.53
N ALA A 718 12.49 -8.10 -27.03
CA ALA A 718 12.51 -8.65 -28.36
C ALA A 718 11.28 -8.16 -29.12
N TYR A 719 11.46 -7.78 -30.36
CA TYR A 719 10.41 -7.36 -31.27
C TYR A 719 10.23 -8.44 -32.33
N LEU A 720 9.01 -8.90 -32.53
CA LEU A 720 8.64 -9.85 -33.56
C LEU A 720 7.80 -9.13 -34.62
N PRO A 721 7.86 -9.56 -35.89
CA PRO A 721 7.00 -8.96 -36.90
C PRO A 721 5.54 -9.31 -36.61
N LEU A 722 4.66 -8.33 -36.76
CA LEU A 722 3.21 -8.54 -36.58
C LEU A 722 2.68 -9.38 -37.74
N ARG A 723 2.09 -10.55 -37.43
CA ARG A 723 1.46 -11.45 -38.40
C ARG A 723 -0.06 -11.38 -38.27
N VAL A 724 -0.72 -11.27 -39.40
CA VAL A 724 -2.19 -11.18 -39.46
C VAL A 724 -2.87 -12.48 -39.02
N ASP A 725 -2.19 -13.60 -39.17
CA ASP A 725 -2.75 -14.95 -38.87
C ASP A 725 -2.67 -15.34 -37.41
N GLU A 726 -1.89 -14.62 -36.58
CA GLU A 726 -1.73 -14.96 -35.18
C GLU A 726 -2.88 -14.39 -34.31
N PRO A 727 -3.35 -15.12 -33.29
CA PRO A 727 -4.52 -14.74 -32.48
C PRO A 727 -4.20 -13.68 -31.43
N PHE A 728 -3.38 -12.70 -31.74
CA PHE A 728 -3.06 -11.63 -30.80
C PHE A 728 -4.13 -10.54 -30.78
N ALA A 729 -4.36 -9.97 -29.63
CA ALA A 729 -5.11 -8.72 -29.52
C ALA A 729 -4.33 -7.61 -30.25
N ILE A 730 -4.96 -6.90 -31.16
CA ILE A 730 -4.35 -5.79 -31.88
C ILE A 730 -4.59 -4.50 -31.11
N THR A 731 -3.54 -3.75 -30.93
CA THR A 731 -3.56 -2.37 -30.39
C THR A 731 -3.25 -1.41 -31.52
N LEU A 732 -4.04 -0.38 -31.66
CA LEU A 732 -3.83 0.68 -32.65
C LEU A 732 -3.21 1.90 -31.93
N ALA A 733 -2.14 2.42 -32.51
CA ALA A 733 -1.63 3.74 -32.17
C ALA A 733 -2.01 4.70 -33.30
N VAL A 734 -2.91 5.62 -32.99
CA VAL A 734 -3.42 6.60 -33.95
C VAL A 734 -2.73 7.93 -33.72
N HIS A 735 -1.79 8.25 -34.60
CA HIS A 735 -1.03 9.51 -34.57
C HIS A 735 -1.72 10.59 -35.39
N SER A 736 -2.12 11.67 -34.73
CA SER A 736 -2.86 12.80 -35.32
C SER A 736 -2.16 14.12 -35.00
N PRO A 737 -1.12 14.53 -35.77
CA PRO A 737 -0.33 15.71 -35.48
C PRO A 737 -1.19 16.98 -35.38
N GLY A 738 -0.98 17.75 -34.29
CA GLY A 738 -1.70 19.03 -34.08
C GLY A 738 -3.15 18.87 -33.60
N VAL A 739 -3.68 17.66 -33.46
CA VAL A 739 -5.03 17.41 -32.94
C VAL A 739 -4.94 17.03 -31.44
N PRO A 740 -5.65 17.73 -30.55
CA PRO A 740 -5.68 17.38 -29.13
C PRO A 740 -6.11 15.91 -28.92
N PRO A 741 -5.45 15.16 -28.01
CA PRO A 741 -5.74 13.73 -27.79
C PRO A 741 -7.19 13.42 -27.47
N SER A 742 -7.87 14.32 -26.74
CA SER A 742 -9.30 14.16 -26.42
C SER A 742 -10.20 14.16 -27.68
N ILE A 743 -9.89 15.05 -28.63
CA ILE A 743 -10.62 15.13 -29.92
C ILE A 743 -10.27 13.93 -30.80
N ALA A 744 -9.00 13.55 -30.88
CA ALA A 744 -8.58 12.35 -31.59
C ALA A 744 -9.24 11.09 -31.03
N ALA A 745 -9.29 10.94 -29.72
CA ALA A 745 -9.93 9.81 -29.04
C ALA A 745 -11.44 9.72 -29.35
N GLU A 746 -12.14 10.86 -29.35
CA GLU A 746 -13.57 10.90 -29.69
C GLU A 746 -13.81 10.54 -31.15
N ARG A 747 -12.98 11.05 -32.04
CA ARG A 747 -13.02 10.67 -33.46
C ARG A 747 -12.80 9.18 -33.67
N VAL A 748 -11.83 8.58 -33.00
CA VAL A 748 -11.57 7.14 -33.07
C VAL A 748 -12.80 6.35 -32.59
N ARG A 749 -13.45 6.79 -31.49
CA ARG A 749 -14.66 6.12 -30.98
C ARG A 749 -15.85 6.24 -31.94
N SER A 750 -16.09 7.41 -32.47
CA SER A 750 -17.22 7.66 -33.39
C SER A 750 -17.07 6.86 -34.70
N ILE A 751 -15.87 6.80 -35.25
CA ILE A 751 -15.61 6.02 -36.49
C ILE A 751 -15.73 4.52 -36.19
N ALA A 752 -15.17 4.04 -35.08
CA ALA A 752 -15.27 2.62 -34.70
C ALA A 752 -16.72 2.16 -34.52
N LEU A 753 -17.57 3.00 -33.89
CA LEU A 753 -18.98 2.74 -33.75
C LEU A 753 -19.72 2.69 -35.11
N ALA A 754 -19.36 3.59 -36.03
CA ALA A 754 -19.92 3.62 -37.36
C ALA A 754 -19.48 2.44 -38.26
N VAL A 755 -18.31 1.85 -37.97
CA VAL A 755 -17.81 0.66 -38.65
C VAL A 755 -18.50 -0.60 -38.10
N ASP A 756 -18.48 -0.79 -36.79
CA ASP A 756 -19.11 -1.96 -36.16
C ASP A 756 -19.51 -1.62 -34.71
N PRO A 757 -20.81 -1.59 -34.37
CA PRO A 757 -21.26 -1.31 -32.99
C PRO A 757 -20.77 -2.33 -31.96
N THR A 758 -20.37 -3.54 -32.38
CA THR A 758 -19.79 -4.55 -31.50
C THR A 758 -18.27 -4.40 -31.33
N LEU A 759 -17.64 -3.50 -32.10
CA LEU A 759 -16.22 -3.21 -31.94
C LEU A 759 -16.01 -2.30 -30.73
N ARG A 760 -15.59 -2.89 -29.61
CA ARG A 760 -15.22 -2.16 -28.40
C ARG A 760 -13.83 -1.59 -28.56
N LEU A 761 -13.66 -0.36 -28.14
CA LEU A 761 -12.35 0.18 -27.86
C LEU A 761 -12.11 0.12 -26.36
N GLY A 762 -10.92 -0.29 -25.95
CA GLY A 762 -10.46 -0.08 -24.57
C GLY A 762 -10.41 1.44 -24.27
N PRO A 763 -9.89 1.84 -23.11
CA PRO A 763 -9.69 3.26 -22.82
C PRO A 763 -8.81 3.91 -23.88
N VAL A 764 -9.41 4.78 -24.72
CA VAL A 764 -8.70 5.54 -25.76
C VAL A 764 -8.10 6.76 -25.10
N ARG A 765 -6.79 6.77 -24.93
CA ARG A 765 -6.04 7.82 -24.23
C ARG A 765 -4.74 8.10 -24.94
N SER A 766 -4.13 9.28 -24.70
CA SER A 766 -2.81 9.57 -25.26
C SER A 766 -1.75 8.60 -24.71
N LEU A 767 -0.74 8.32 -25.52
CA LEU A 767 0.39 7.51 -25.09
C LEU A 767 1.17 8.20 -23.96
N GLU A 768 1.27 9.52 -24.01
CA GLU A 768 1.89 10.33 -22.95
C GLU A 768 1.18 10.14 -21.60
N ASP A 769 -0.15 10.36 -21.55
CA ASP A 769 -0.94 10.14 -20.33
C ASP A 769 -0.79 8.72 -19.79
N ARG A 770 -0.73 7.71 -20.67
CA ARG A 770 -0.56 6.31 -20.26
C ARG A 770 0.81 6.05 -19.63
N LEU A 771 1.87 6.58 -20.25
CA LEU A 771 3.23 6.49 -19.72
C LEU A 771 3.35 7.21 -18.38
N GLU A 772 2.80 8.40 -18.26
CA GLU A 772 2.78 9.14 -16.99
C GLU A 772 1.99 8.43 -15.91
N ASP A 773 0.80 7.95 -16.24
CA ASP A 773 -0.07 7.22 -15.30
C ASP A 773 0.62 5.94 -14.79
N GLY A 774 1.28 5.21 -15.67
CA GLY A 774 2.06 4.03 -15.29
C GLY A 774 3.15 4.32 -14.26
N LEU A 775 3.67 5.55 -14.25
CA LEU A 775 4.71 5.98 -13.32
C LEU A 775 4.18 6.73 -12.08
N LYS A 776 2.91 7.16 -12.07
CA LYS A 776 2.32 7.89 -10.91
C LYS A 776 2.43 7.12 -9.61
N ALA A 777 2.14 5.84 -9.63
CA ALA A 777 2.22 4.98 -8.45
C ALA A 777 3.67 4.83 -7.97
N GLU A 778 4.61 4.66 -8.90
CA GLU A 778 6.04 4.58 -8.63
C GLU A 778 6.55 5.91 -8.06
N LYS A 779 6.20 7.04 -8.66
CA LYS A 779 6.52 8.39 -8.17
C LYS A 779 6.02 8.60 -6.74
N LEU A 780 4.80 8.22 -6.42
CA LEU A 780 4.22 8.37 -5.07
C LEU A 780 4.86 7.44 -4.04
N GLY A 781 5.13 6.19 -4.41
CA GLY A 781 5.85 5.25 -3.56
C GLY A 781 7.24 5.77 -3.20
N ILE A 782 7.97 6.23 -4.20
CA ILE A 782 9.32 6.81 -4.02
C ILE A 782 9.24 8.11 -3.21
N LEU A 783 8.27 8.99 -3.46
CA LEU A 783 8.10 10.23 -2.70
C LEU A 783 7.86 9.95 -1.21
N SER A 784 7.04 8.95 -0.88
CA SER A 784 6.82 8.56 0.51
C SER A 784 8.12 8.09 1.17
N LEU A 785 8.94 7.33 0.45
CA LEU A 785 10.25 6.87 0.92
C LEU A 785 11.23 8.02 1.13
N VAL A 786 11.24 9.01 0.23
CA VAL A 786 12.05 10.25 0.35
C VAL A 786 11.65 11.04 1.59
N LEU A 787 10.35 11.23 1.83
CA LEU A 787 9.84 11.95 3.00
C LEU A 787 10.23 11.26 4.31
N VAL A 788 10.12 9.93 4.35
CA VAL A 788 10.59 9.13 5.49
C VAL A 788 12.09 9.33 5.73
N THR A 789 12.88 9.28 4.67
CA THR A 789 14.34 9.44 4.75
C THR A 789 14.74 10.81 5.27
N VAL A 790 14.16 11.85 4.70
CA VAL A 790 14.40 13.22 5.16
C VAL A 790 14.06 13.37 6.65
N SER A 791 12.95 12.77 7.09
CA SER A 791 12.54 12.78 8.49
C SER A 791 13.55 12.07 9.39
N VAL A 792 14.04 10.89 8.98
CA VAL A 792 15.06 10.13 9.72
C VAL A 792 16.38 10.91 9.81
N VAL A 793 16.84 11.52 8.71
CA VAL A 793 18.07 12.31 8.67
C VAL A 793 17.95 13.56 9.54
N LEU A 794 16.85 14.31 9.45
CA LEU A 794 16.62 15.50 10.27
C LEU A 794 16.59 15.16 11.76
N LEU A 795 15.90 14.09 12.13
CA LEU A 795 15.84 13.64 13.51
C LEU A 795 17.19 13.16 14.03
N SER A 796 17.94 12.42 13.22
CA SER A 796 19.29 11.97 13.58
C SER A 796 20.23 13.16 13.79
N THR A 797 20.14 14.18 12.92
CA THR A 797 20.89 15.45 13.06
C THR A 797 20.51 16.18 14.35
N ALA A 798 19.22 16.31 14.63
CA ALA A 798 18.71 16.95 15.84
C ALA A 798 19.10 16.20 17.11
N GLY A 799 19.06 14.87 17.10
CA GLY A 799 19.51 14.01 18.20
C GLY A 799 20.98 14.18 18.51
N MET A 800 21.83 14.15 17.48
CA MET A 800 23.28 14.39 17.62
C MET A 800 23.59 15.82 18.11
N TYR A 801 22.91 16.83 17.54
CA TYR A 801 23.04 18.22 17.99
C TYR A 801 22.71 18.36 19.48
N ALA A 802 21.60 17.80 19.94
CA ALA A 802 21.19 17.83 21.34
C ALA A 802 22.22 17.18 22.26
N LEU A 803 22.79 16.03 21.84
CA LEU A 803 23.79 15.31 22.57
C LEU A 803 25.07 16.14 22.73
N VAL A 804 25.62 16.65 21.62
CA VAL A 804 26.88 17.42 21.65
C VAL A 804 26.66 18.70 22.43
N SER A 805 25.53 19.38 22.27
CA SER A 805 25.16 20.58 23.04
C SER A 805 25.10 20.30 24.53
N PHE A 806 24.46 19.20 24.94
CA PHE A 806 24.40 18.77 26.34
C PHE A 806 25.80 18.45 26.92
N THR A 807 26.62 17.74 26.15
CA THR A 807 28.00 17.40 26.56
C THR A 807 28.83 18.66 26.74
N VAL A 808 28.74 19.63 25.84
CA VAL A 808 29.44 20.93 25.95
C VAL A 808 28.97 21.69 27.18
N THR A 809 27.64 21.77 27.42
CA THR A 809 27.08 22.47 28.57
C THR A 809 27.57 21.89 29.89
N ARG A 810 27.64 20.56 29.99
CA ARG A 810 28.15 19.90 31.24
C ARG A 810 29.62 20.00 31.44
N ARG A 811 30.44 20.12 30.39
CA ARG A 811 31.89 20.24 30.44
C ARG A 811 32.36 21.72 30.41
N ARG A 812 31.44 22.69 30.56
CA ARG A 812 31.79 24.13 30.48
C ARG A 812 32.96 24.49 31.42
N ARG A 813 32.95 23.99 32.64
CA ARG A 813 34.01 24.25 33.61
C ARG A 813 35.34 23.62 33.20
N GLU A 814 35.33 22.38 32.75
CA GLU A 814 36.51 21.67 32.24
C GLU A 814 37.07 22.39 30.98
N ILE A 815 36.19 22.83 30.08
CA ILE A 815 36.56 23.61 28.90
C ILE A 815 37.19 24.95 29.31
N GLY A 816 36.57 25.64 30.25
CA GLY A 816 37.06 26.91 30.78
C GLY A 816 38.44 26.79 31.43
N ILE A 817 38.68 25.78 32.26
CA ILE A 817 39.97 25.50 32.90
C ILE A 817 41.04 25.19 31.84
N ARG A 818 40.75 24.32 30.85
CA ARG A 818 41.69 23.98 29.78
C ARG A 818 42.01 25.19 28.88
N SER A 819 41.02 26.03 28.61
CA SER A 819 41.18 27.26 27.85
C SER A 819 42.04 28.29 28.63
N ALA A 820 41.82 28.42 29.94
CA ALA A 820 42.62 29.29 30.83
C ALA A 820 44.08 28.83 30.96
N LEU A 821 44.35 27.52 30.86
CA LEU A 821 45.69 26.92 30.87
C LEU A 821 46.38 26.98 29.47
N GLY A 822 45.78 27.68 28.50
CA GLY A 822 46.38 27.87 27.17
C GLY A 822 46.19 26.72 26.19
N ALA A 823 45.24 25.83 26.41
CA ALA A 823 44.91 24.77 25.45
C ALA A 823 44.32 25.37 24.18
N GLY A 824 44.97 25.14 23.04
CA GLY A 824 44.45 25.59 21.74
C GLY A 824 43.04 25.08 21.47
N SER A 825 42.19 25.95 20.88
CA SER A 825 40.78 25.70 20.56
C SER A 825 40.52 24.38 19.81
N GLY A 826 41.40 23.97 18.92
CA GLY A 826 41.34 22.71 18.19
C GLY A 826 41.51 21.46 19.06
N ARG A 827 42.43 21.49 20.06
CA ARG A 827 42.64 20.38 21.01
C ARG A 827 41.47 20.20 21.97
N VAL A 828 40.86 21.28 22.39
CA VAL A 828 39.65 21.25 23.24
C VAL A 828 38.51 20.68 22.45
N LEU A 829 38.35 21.11 21.21
CA LEU A 829 37.29 20.63 20.29
C LEU A 829 37.44 19.13 20.00
N LEU A 830 38.65 18.69 19.64
CA LEU A 830 38.96 17.26 19.38
C LEU A 830 38.68 16.39 20.61
N GLY A 831 38.97 16.85 21.81
CA GLY A 831 38.71 16.10 23.05
C GLY A 831 37.22 15.98 23.38
N ILE A 832 36.38 16.95 22.94
CA ILE A 832 34.91 16.89 23.09
C ILE A 832 34.30 16.00 22.03
N LEU A 833 34.74 16.12 20.79
CA LEU A 833 34.20 15.43 19.63
C LEU A 833 34.64 13.96 19.54
N SER A 834 35.80 13.58 20.06
CA SER A 834 36.33 12.22 19.95
C SER A 834 35.38 11.15 20.47
N GLY A 835 34.68 11.39 21.59
CA GLY A 835 33.64 10.49 22.10
C GLY A 835 32.42 10.37 21.22
N ALA A 836 31.98 11.47 20.63
CA ALA A 836 30.83 11.46 19.71
C ALA A 836 31.20 10.80 18.36
N MET A 837 32.42 11.05 17.86
CA MET A 837 32.93 10.42 16.65
C MET A 837 33.10 8.90 16.78
N TRP A 838 33.56 8.43 17.96
CA TRP A 838 33.64 6.99 18.23
C TRP A 838 32.25 6.33 18.24
N GLN A 839 31.27 6.96 18.85
CA GLN A 839 29.88 6.46 18.88
C GLN A 839 29.25 6.46 17.47
N LEU A 840 29.48 7.51 16.70
CA LEU A 840 29.09 7.61 15.31
C LEU A 840 29.74 6.51 14.46
N GLY A 841 31.06 6.34 14.57
CA GLY A 841 31.83 5.34 13.83
C GLY A 841 31.37 3.91 14.11
N THR A 842 31.14 3.57 15.40
CA THR A 842 30.62 2.25 15.77
C THR A 842 29.20 2.03 15.27
N GLY A 843 28.34 3.05 15.32
CA GLY A 843 26.99 3.00 14.77
C GLY A 843 26.97 2.81 13.25
N VAL A 844 27.81 3.55 12.54
CA VAL A 844 27.98 3.40 11.08
C VAL A 844 28.47 2.00 10.72
N ALA A 845 29.50 1.48 11.41
CA ALA A 845 30.01 0.14 11.16
C ALA A 845 28.94 -0.94 11.35
N LEU A 846 28.18 -0.88 12.44
CA LEU A 846 27.07 -1.81 12.68
C LEU A 846 25.92 -1.65 11.66
N GLY A 847 25.63 -0.43 11.25
CA GLY A 847 24.59 -0.14 10.25
C GLY A 847 24.95 -0.67 8.87
N VAL A 848 26.20 -0.52 8.43
CA VAL A 848 26.70 -1.08 7.17
C VAL A 848 26.58 -2.60 7.15
N VAL A 849 26.90 -3.27 8.27
CA VAL A 849 26.70 -4.74 8.40
C VAL A 849 25.23 -5.12 8.40
N GLY A 850 24.36 -4.29 8.98
CA GLY A 850 22.90 -4.54 9.03
C GLY A 850 22.17 -4.23 7.72
N ALA A 851 22.72 -3.39 6.83
CA ALA A 851 22.07 -2.96 5.60
C ALA A 851 21.70 -4.11 4.65
N PRO A 852 22.55 -5.10 4.38
CA PRO A 852 22.17 -6.27 3.54
C PRO A 852 21.01 -7.07 4.14
N ILE A 853 20.96 -7.21 5.47
CA ILE A 853 19.88 -7.95 6.17
C ILE A 853 18.54 -7.23 5.96
N ILE A 854 18.54 -5.92 6.09
CA ILE A 854 17.31 -5.12 5.87
C ILE A 854 16.92 -5.14 4.38
N ALA A 855 17.88 -5.08 3.46
CA ALA A 855 17.63 -5.18 2.03
C ALA A 855 16.97 -6.52 1.64
N THR A 856 17.45 -7.65 2.20
CA THR A 856 16.84 -8.96 1.96
C THR A 856 15.42 -9.07 2.55
N ILE A 857 15.19 -8.52 3.75
CA ILE A 857 13.84 -8.45 4.36
C ILE A 857 12.90 -7.61 3.49
N ALA A 858 13.41 -6.51 2.91
CA ALA A 858 12.64 -5.66 2.00
C ALA A 858 12.39 -6.29 0.62
N GLY A 859 12.97 -7.47 0.34
CA GLY A 859 12.82 -8.15 -0.96
C GLY A 859 13.64 -7.54 -2.08
N ASN A 860 14.63 -6.72 -1.73
CA ASN A 860 15.52 -6.09 -2.71
C ASN A 860 16.67 -7.03 -3.08
N SER A 861 16.73 -7.45 -4.35
CA SER A 861 17.79 -8.30 -4.93
C SER A 861 18.96 -7.48 -5.50
N SER A 862 19.26 -6.31 -4.93
CA SER A 862 20.37 -5.46 -5.38
C SER A 862 21.70 -6.22 -5.40
N THR A 863 22.48 -5.99 -6.42
CA THR A 863 23.80 -6.61 -6.56
C THR A 863 24.73 -6.11 -5.45
N THR A 864 25.69 -6.95 -5.08
CA THR A 864 26.73 -6.59 -4.05
C THR A 864 27.44 -5.27 -4.40
N ARG A 865 27.62 -4.98 -5.69
CA ARG A 865 28.23 -3.74 -6.18
C ARG A 865 27.37 -2.50 -5.85
N GLU A 866 26.08 -2.55 -6.10
CA GLU A 866 25.15 -1.45 -5.78
C GLU A 866 25.06 -1.19 -4.28
N LEU A 867 25.12 -2.23 -3.47
CA LEU A 867 25.17 -2.12 -2.01
C LEU A 867 26.46 -1.46 -1.52
N VAL A 868 27.62 -1.73 -2.14
CA VAL A 868 28.90 -1.10 -1.81
C VAL A 868 28.93 0.36 -2.23
N GLU A 869 28.47 0.68 -3.44
CA GLU A 869 28.41 2.06 -3.94
C GLU A 869 27.47 2.92 -3.08
N SER A 870 26.28 2.38 -2.72
CA SER A 870 25.36 3.05 -1.82
C SER A 870 25.95 3.21 -0.40
N GLY A 871 26.73 2.24 0.07
CA GLY A 871 27.40 2.27 1.35
C GLY A 871 28.43 3.42 1.48
N LEU A 872 29.21 3.71 0.44
CA LEU A 872 30.17 4.81 0.43
C LEU A 872 29.47 6.18 0.51
N VAL A 873 28.42 6.38 -0.29
CA VAL A 873 27.62 7.64 -0.25
C VAL A 873 26.93 7.80 1.11
N LEU A 874 26.51 6.70 1.71
CA LEU A 874 25.92 6.66 3.03
C LEU A 874 26.89 7.13 4.12
N ILE A 875 28.10 6.58 4.12
CA ILE A 875 29.16 6.98 5.06
C ILE A 875 29.43 8.49 4.90
N ALA A 876 29.57 8.97 3.66
CA ALA A 876 29.75 10.39 3.38
C ALA A 876 28.60 11.25 3.91
N THR A 877 27.35 10.84 3.67
CA THR A 877 26.16 11.54 4.18
C THR A 877 26.13 11.60 5.70
N MET A 878 26.45 10.51 6.39
CA MET A 878 26.48 10.47 7.85
C MET A 878 27.62 11.29 8.45
N VAL A 879 28.77 11.34 7.79
CA VAL A 879 29.87 12.23 8.17
C VAL A 879 29.47 13.69 8.05
N VAL A 880 28.83 14.07 6.94
CA VAL A 880 28.31 15.44 6.73
C VAL A 880 27.24 15.78 7.79
N VAL A 881 26.29 14.91 8.04
CA VAL A 881 25.26 15.07 9.08
C VAL A 881 25.89 15.22 10.46
N GLY A 882 26.89 14.39 10.79
CA GLY A 882 27.64 14.47 12.03
C GLY A 882 28.38 15.78 12.19
N LEU A 883 29.03 16.25 11.14
CA LEU A 883 29.75 17.54 11.12
C LEU A 883 28.78 18.71 11.31
N LEU A 884 27.67 18.74 10.55
CA LEU A 884 26.64 19.79 10.66
C LEU A 884 26.02 19.84 12.07
N ALA A 885 25.71 18.67 12.65
CA ALA A 885 25.20 18.56 14.01
C ALA A 885 26.18 19.09 15.08
N THR A 886 27.47 19.03 14.82
CA THR A 886 28.50 19.45 15.78
C THR A 886 28.89 20.92 15.68
N ILE A 887 28.65 21.60 14.55
CA ILE A 887 29.08 22.99 14.31
C ILE A 887 28.52 23.97 15.34
N GLY A 888 27.24 23.90 15.62
CA GLY A 888 26.55 24.80 16.56
C GLY A 888 27.07 24.65 18.00
N PRO A 889 27.07 23.45 18.57
CA PRO A 889 27.64 23.19 19.90
C PRO A 889 29.12 23.51 19.98
N ALA A 890 29.91 23.20 18.93
CA ALA A 890 31.34 23.51 18.87
C ALA A 890 31.63 25.03 18.94
N ARG A 891 30.89 25.84 18.16
CA ARG A 891 30.96 27.29 18.23
C ARG A 891 30.58 27.85 19.61
N ARG A 892 29.60 27.26 20.29
CA ARG A 892 29.24 27.63 21.68
C ARG A 892 30.34 27.27 22.68
N ALA A 893 30.99 26.12 22.53
CA ALA A 893 32.09 25.70 23.35
C ALA A 893 33.28 26.65 23.25
N LEU A 894 33.59 27.12 22.04
CA LEU A 894 34.70 28.05 21.79
C LEU A 894 34.44 29.49 22.30
N ARG A 895 33.17 29.89 22.51
CA ARG A 895 32.77 31.19 23.04
C ARG A 895 32.65 31.25 24.56
N VAL A 896 33.03 30.19 25.29
CA VAL A 896 32.97 30.17 26.76
C VAL A 896 34.16 31.01 27.29
N HIS A 897 33.86 32.17 27.86
CA HIS A 897 34.87 32.98 28.52
C HIS A 897 35.37 32.31 29.80
N PRO A 898 36.69 32.20 30.01
CA PRO A 898 37.25 31.54 31.22
C PRO A 898 36.76 32.14 32.54
N THR A 899 36.55 33.46 32.58
CA THR A 899 36.05 34.19 33.75
C THR A 899 34.60 33.86 34.11
N GLU A 900 33.73 33.61 33.14
CA GLU A 900 32.33 33.20 33.37
C GLU A 900 32.24 31.73 33.78
N ALA A 901 33.14 30.86 33.22
CA ALA A 901 33.16 29.45 33.54
C ALA A 901 33.66 29.17 34.98
N LEU A 902 34.45 30.08 35.57
CA LEU A 902 34.92 29.99 36.96
C LEU A 902 33.97 30.68 37.98
N ARG A 903 33.08 31.59 37.53
CA ARG A 903 32.08 32.28 38.36
C ARG A 903 30.73 31.59 38.42
N ALA A 904 30.48 30.57 37.58
CA ALA A 904 29.26 29.82 37.63
C ALA A 904 29.29 28.80 38.78
N GLU A 905 28.91 29.23 39.98
CA GLU A 905 28.46 28.40 41.11
C GLU A 905 27.07 27.89 40.96
#